data_6c69749d3057505b328afe16c3bcfab8
#
_entry.id   6c69749d3057505b328afe16c3bcfab8
#
_cell.length_a   1.000
_cell.length_b   1.000
_cell.length_c   1.000
_cell.angle_alpha   90.00
_cell.angle_beta   90.00
_cell.angle_gamma   90.00
#
_symmetry.space_group_name_H-M   'P 1'
#
loop_
_entity.id
_entity.type
_entity.pdbx_description
1 polymer ?
#
loop_
_entity_poly.entity_id
_entity_poly.type
_entity_poly.pdbx_seq_one_letter_code
_entity_poly.pdbx_strand_id
1 'polypeptide(L)'
;MSGNDSPDQSKFLLASKTVLIVNNNSANDPLHSKRFFVRKAKGLGIRVIVLGSEALSFQPYADYCINVNTSNYADALNALESFLQNNPQIKLDGVATFLEDDVLLTSKIADRHHLIGTNFKVANRVRNKFLFREFCANNNLPIVKFKELKTVKDLDEVVKNFSFPLVVKPAYGAGSAFVVKVNDEEELRESYDYVKKEMSPKTESALTDGLAVFVEEYIDGDEVDLDILVQNGKIKFCSISDNGQTKEPFFIETTRMTPSNLPIKNQDQLLTMADETLEKLGILNGCVHFEAKSTPKGPMSLEINLRLGGDEVYASVKEAWRVDLIENYLKIVCGLYIPKFEFPDEPYQYLVAETFSSEHSGILVNLEIDEKLKKLPFVEEFQFEKKIGDSVMAPPYGYEYLGWILVSGHNPLDAQDNLRLASKLINYEVAKFHSASLIGKTKRKTPFSISTVSREILKRGSKIEKIRRMAVANQRNLHVGIACNLYDENSQDQESLVENDLTVIGKEIEAALKSRGYKISFFDFNDLPKVFNELKNSDVDLVFNVCERINNSSLLEPHVASIFDVLQIPYTGSNPFTLGLCIDKIRVKKLLNYHKIPTPEWDYIYSLDDDIREDLRYPLIVKPANTDNSIGITNDSVVRDEKELRVQLEKVIKEIGRPALIEEYIDGDEYDVPVIGRDDDDLRVLPLTRSIFDALPGDKWHIYPFEAKYTEDSIYNKIIKQRPPRNISKKLETLLGEIALDTYRILDCHDYGRVEIRVDKNNNPYVLELNPNPSLNSDGVFSASAEVIGLDYADFLEEIIRLAIKRYKDNPPYYHLQPNIL
;
A
#
# COMPACT_ATOMS: atom_id res chain seq x y z
N MET A 1 54.18 -13.29 1.32
CA MET A 1 54.90 -13.31 0.03
C MET A 1 53.85 -13.31 -1.08
N SER A 2 54.04 -12.43 -1.99
CA SER A 2 53.19 -12.04 -3.11
C SER A 2 52.39 -13.14 -3.80
N GLY A 3 51.12 -13.18 -3.61
CA GLY A 3 50.19 -13.86 -4.51
C GLY A 3 49.85 -12.89 -5.64
N ASN A 4 50.20 -13.23 -6.85
CA ASN A 4 49.84 -12.56 -8.06
C ASN A 4 48.29 -12.55 -8.23
N ASP A 5 47.68 -11.41 -8.07
CA ASP A 5 46.36 -11.12 -8.63
C ASP A 5 46.47 -11.10 -10.16
N SER A 6 46.32 -12.27 -10.80
CA SER A 6 46.04 -12.34 -12.21
C SER A 6 44.63 -11.80 -12.43
N PRO A 7 44.37 -10.86 -13.37
CA PRO A 7 43.04 -10.35 -13.63
C PRO A 7 42.11 -11.54 -13.94
N ASP A 8 41.01 -11.60 -13.22
CA ASP A 8 40.04 -12.68 -13.19
C ASP A 8 39.59 -13.05 -14.64
N GLN A 9 40.17 -14.11 -15.19
CA GLN A 9 39.88 -14.59 -16.54
C GLN A 9 38.40 -14.94 -16.73
N SER A 10 37.67 -15.17 -15.62
CA SER A 10 36.23 -15.47 -15.64
C SER A 10 35.37 -14.31 -16.10
N LYS A 11 35.76 -13.07 -15.80
CA LYS A 11 35.05 -11.87 -16.29
C LYS A 11 35.07 -11.72 -17.80
N PHE A 12 36.16 -12.16 -18.45
CA PHE A 12 36.24 -12.10 -19.93
C PHE A 12 35.33 -13.12 -20.61
N LEU A 13 35.07 -14.28 -19.99
CA LEU A 13 34.24 -15.34 -20.56
C LEU A 13 32.74 -15.00 -20.55
N LEU A 14 32.28 -14.26 -19.53
CA LEU A 14 30.87 -13.83 -19.40
C LEU A 14 30.57 -12.51 -20.11
N ALA A 15 31.58 -11.67 -20.38
CA ALA A 15 31.42 -10.33 -20.93
C ALA A 15 30.77 -10.26 -22.33
N SER A 16 30.73 -11.37 -23.08
CA SER A 16 30.08 -11.44 -24.39
C SER A 16 28.71 -12.13 -24.39
N LYS A 17 28.29 -12.61 -23.22
CA LYS A 17 27.05 -13.39 -23.06
C LYS A 17 25.83 -12.53 -22.86
N THR A 18 24.68 -13.01 -23.38
CA THR A 18 23.37 -12.40 -23.16
C THR A 18 22.51 -13.33 -22.31
N VAL A 19 22.10 -12.87 -21.14
CA VAL A 19 21.27 -13.65 -20.23
C VAL A 19 19.92 -12.97 -20.04
N LEU A 20 18.86 -13.75 -20.19
CA LEU A 20 17.51 -13.36 -19.79
C LEU A 20 17.33 -13.69 -18.30
N ILE A 21 17.00 -12.69 -17.49
CA ILE A 21 16.61 -12.85 -16.08
C ILE A 21 15.11 -12.71 -16.01
N VAL A 22 14.41 -13.77 -15.63
CA VAL A 22 12.97 -13.75 -15.35
C VAL A 22 12.80 -13.30 -13.91
N ASN A 23 12.10 -12.18 -13.70
CA ASN A 23 11.96 -11.56 -12.40
C ASN A 23 10.63 -10.80 -12.28
N ASN A 24 9.71 -11.35 -11.53
CA ASN A 24 8.36 -10.78 -11.32
C ASN A 24 8.33 -9.58 -10.34
N ASN A 25 9.42 -9.29 -9.63
CA ASN A 25 9.47 -8.25 -8.62
C ASN A 25 10.07 -6.94 -9.15
N SER A 26 9.74 -5.84 -8.45
CA SER A 26 10.26 -4.51 -8.75
C SER A 26 11.70 -4.33 -8.27
N ALA A 27 12.51 -3.56 -9.01
CA ALA A 27 13.82 -3.08 -8.53
C ALA A 27 13.68 -2.09 -7.35
N ASN A 28 12.48 -1.54 -7.14
CA ASN A 28 12.17 -0.64 -6.03
C ASN A 28 11.67 -1.39 -4.79
N ASP A 29 11.51 -2.71 -4.90
CA ASP A 29 11.26 -3.57 -3.75
C ASP A 29 12.39 -3.35 -2.72
N PRO A 30 12.06 -3.12 -1.43
CA PRO A 30 13.06 -2.98 -0.37
C PRO A 30 14.01 -4.18 -0.26
N LEU A 31 13.65 -5.34 -0.76
CA LEU A 31 14.53 -6.49 -0.89
C LEU A 31 15.70 -6.18 -1.84
N HIS A 32 16.80 -5.71 -1.28
CA HIS A 32 18.04 -5.43 -2.02
C HIS A 32 18.56 -6.62 -2.82
N SER A 33 18.30 -7.85 -2.36
CA SER A 33 18.72 -9.10 -3.01
C SER A 33 18.34 -9.14 -4.49
N LYS A 34 17.11 -8.72 -4.84
CA LYS A 34 16.58 -8.81 -6.21
C LYS A 34 17.28 -7.88 -7.20
N ARG A 35 17.61 -6.65 -6.80
CA ARG A 35 18.48 -5.76 -7.61
C ARG A 35 19.90 -6.25 -7.66
N PHE A 36 20.36 -6.86 -6.58
CA PHE A 36 21.72 -7.35 -6.46
C PHE A 36 22.06 -8.37 -7.55
N PHE A 37 21.20 -9.33 -7.84
CA PHE A 37 21.41 -10.33 -8.89
C PHE A 37 21.59 -9.69 -10.27
N VAL A 38 20.70 -8.75 -10.63
CA VAL A 38 20.80 -8.04 -11.93
C VAL A 38 22.08 -7.21 -12.00
N ARG A 39 22.40 -6.47 -10.92
CA ARG A 39 23.64 -5.68 -10.83
C ARG A 39 24.89 -6.56 -10.89
N LYS A 40 24.86 -7.72 -10.23
CA LYS A 40 25.97 -8.68 -10.25
C LYS A 40 26.20 -9.20 -11.66
N ALA A 41 25.14 -9.64 -12.35
CA ALA A 41 25.24 -10.09 -13.74
C ALA A 41 25.83 -8.99 -14.65
N LYS A 42 25.34 -7.75 -14.49
CA LYS A 42 25.88 -6.60 -15.23
C LYS A 42 27.34 -6.31 -14.89
N GLY A 43 27.72 -6.43 -13.62
CA GLY A 43 29.09 -6.26 -13.14
C GLY A 43 30.07 -7.31 -13.69
N LEU A 44 29.57 -8.47 -14.07
CA LEU A 44 30.32 -9.52 -14.76
C LEU A 44 30.42 -9.29 -16.28
N GLY A 45 29.89 -8.18 -16.79
CA GLY A 45 29.93 -7.82 -18.22
C GLY A 45 28.87 -8.50 -19.09
N ILE A 46 27.91 -9.19 -18.50
CA ILE A 46 26.78 -9.83 -19.18
C ILE A 46 25.85 -8.76 -19.75
N ARG A 47 25.36 -8.98 -20.99
CA ARG A 47 24.19 -8.25 -21.49
C ARG A 47 22.95 -8.82 -20.85
N VAL A 48 22.29 -8.00 -20.02
CA VAL A 48 21.17 -8.43 -19.20
C VAL A 48 19.84 -7.97 -19.81
N ILE A 49 18.94 -8.92 -20.01
CA ILE A 49 17.55 -8.68 -20.37
C ILE A 49 16.71 -9.07 -19.13
N VAL A 50 15.85 -8.17 -18.64
CA VAL A 50 14.91 -8.48 -17.55
C VAL A 50 13.50 -8.63 -18.12
N LEU A 51 12.83 -9.71 -17.79
CA LEU A 51 11.43 -9.99 -18.14
C LEU A 51 10.61 -10.12 -16.86
N GLY A 52 9.58 -9.30 -16.70
CA GLY A 52 8.75 -9.30 -15.50
C GLY A 52 7.71 -8.20 -15.47
N SER A 53 6.79 -8.23 -14.51
CA SER A 53 5.71 -7.26 -14.36
C SER A 53 6.22 -5.84 -14.08
N GLU A 54 7.35 -5.72 -13.38
CA GLU A 54 8.00 -4.47 -13.01
C GLU A 54 9.39 -4.33 -13.67
N ALA A 55 9.60 -4.99 -14.83
CA ALA A 55 10.90 -5.02 -15.51
C ALA A 55 11.47 -3.62 -15.78
N LEU A 56 10.63 -2.63 -16.08
CA LEU A 56 11.06 -1.25 -16.33
C LEU A 56 11.77 -0.61 -15.13
N SER A 57 11.52 -1.06 -13.91
CA SER A 57 12.21 -0.57 -12.72
C SER A 57 13.71 -0.93 -12.71
N PHE A 58 14.12 -1.94 -13.50
CA PHE A 58 15.51 -2.37 -13.65
C PHE A 58 16.28 -1.63 -14.75
N GLN A 59 15.68 -0.71 -15.50
CA GLN A 59 16.35 0.08 -16.54
C GLN A 59 17.74 0.61 -16.17
N PRO A 60 18.00 1.09 -14.93
CA PRO A 60 19.34 1.53 -14.52
C PRO A 60 20.39 0.42 -14.48
N TYR A 61 19.96 -0.85 -14.45
CA TYR A 61 20.83 -2.02 -14.18
C TYR A 61 20.79 -3.06 -15.29
N ALA A 62 19.85 -3.00 -16.23
CA ALA A 62 19.67 -3.93 -17.32
C ALA A 62 19.86 -3.25 -18.68
N ASP A 63 20.25 -4.00 -19.72
CA ASP A 63 20.36 -3.49 -21.08
C ASP A 63 19.00 -3.38 -21.76
N TYR A 64 18.09 -4.32 -21.44
CA TYR A 64 16.73 -4.36 -21.98
C TYR A 64 15.75 -4.81 -20.89
N CYS A 65 14.53 -4.28 -20.97
CA CYS A 65 13.45 -4.62 -20.06
C CYS A 65 12.19 -4.98 -20.87
N ILE A 66 11.61 -6.14 -20.59
CA ILE A 66 10.37 -6.63 -21.19
C ILE A 66 9.31 -6.65 -20.10
N ASN A 67 8.40 -5.67 -20.11
CA ASN A 67 7.38 -5.53 -19.07
C ASN A 67 6.18 -6.40 -19.42
N VAL A 68 5.98 -7.48 -18.66
CA VAL A 68 4.89 -8.44 -18.87
C VAL A 68 4.62 -9.22 -17.58
N ASN A 69 3.38 -9.60 -17.36
CA ASN A 69 3.01 -10.47 -16.23
C ASN A 69 3.54 -11.88 -16.44
N THR A 70 4.52 -12.30 -15.62
CA THR A 70 5.15 -13.63 -15.70
C THR A 70 4.25 -14.77 -15.25
N SER A 71 3.18 -14.47 -14.49
CA SER A 71 2.17 -15.47 -14.11
C SER A 71 1.32 -15.93 -15.30
N ASN A 72 1.22 -15.15 -16.37
CA ASN A 72 0.64 -15.56 -17.64
C ASN A 72 1.73 -16.03 -18.60
N TYR A 73 2.02 -17.31 -18.58
CA TYR A 73 3.10 -17.88 -19.39
C TYR A 73 2.95 -17.63 -20.90
N ALA A 74 1.72 -17.63 -21.42
CA ALA A 74 1.49 -17.38 -22.84
C ALA A 74 1.88 -15.96 -23.24
N ASP A 75 1.45 -14.97 -22.48
CA ASP A 75 1.77 -13.57 -22.72
C ASP A 75 3.26 -13.31 -22.56
N ALA A 76 3.88 -13.89 -21.51
CA ALA A 76 5.31 -13.74 -21.27
C ALA A 76 6.16 -14.31 -22.42
N LEU A 77 5.83 -15.50 -22.91
CA LEU A 77 6.48 -16.11 -24.05
C LEU A 77 6.28 -15.28 -25.33
N ASN A 78 5.07 -14.82 -25.59
CA ASN A 78 4.78 -13.98 -26.76
C ASN A 78 5.52 -12.64 -26.72
N ALA A 79 5.62 -12.01 -25.53
CA ALA A 79 6.36 -10.77 -25.36
C ALA A 79 7.86 -10.97 -25.63
N LEU A 80 8.44 -12.07 -25.14
CA LEU A 80 9.83 -12.44 -25.42
C LEU A 80 10.07 -12.66 -26.91
N GLU A 81 9.23 -13.45 -27.59
CA GLU A 81 9.34 -13.70 -29.03
C GLU A 81 9.25 -12.41 -29.84
N SER A 82 8.29 -11.55 -29.52
CA SER A 82 8.13 -10.26 -30.18
C SER A 82 9.37 -9.38 -29.99
N PHE A 83 9.94 -9.40 -28.78
CA PHE A 83 11.17 -8.67 -28.49
C PHE A 83 12.35 -9.19 -29.33
N LEU A 84 12.54 -10.52 -29.40
CA LEU A 84 13.63 -11.14 -30.18
C LEU A 84 13.46 -10.91 -31.68
N GLN A 85 12.23 -10.97 -32.22
CA GLN A 85 11.93 -10.64 -33.61
C GLN A 85 12.28 -9.18 -33.94
N ASN A 86 11.99 -8.27 -33.08
CA ASN A 86 12.31 -6.84 -33.25
C ASN A 86 13.81 -6.52 -33.02
N ASN A 87 14.56 -7.46 -32.45
CA ASN A 87 15.99 -7.31 -32.14
C ASN A 87 16.79 -8.53 -32.63
N PRO A 88 16.86 -8.79 -33.95
CA PRO A 88 17.43 -10.03 -34.52
C PRO A 88 18.94 -10.19 -34.25
N GLN A 89 19.63 -9.12 -33.83
CA GLN A 89 21.03 -9.15 -33.45
C GLN A 89 21.23 -9.74 -32.02
N ILE A 90 20.15 -9.87 -31.23
CA ILE A 90 20.22 -10.42 -29.87
C ILE A 90 20.00 -11.93 -29.96
N LYS A 91 20.97 -12.67 -29.41
CA LYS A 91 20.88 -14.11 -29.21
C LYS A 91 21.02 -14.39 -27.72
N LEU A 92 20.08 -15.17 -27.16
CA LEU A 92 20.15 -15.60 -25.76
C LEU A 92 21.23 -16.70 -25.62
N ASP A 93 22.12 -16.53 -24.65
CA ASP A 93 23.10 -17.53 -24.24
C ASP A 93 22.65 -18.33 -23.01
N GLY A 94 21.74 -17.74 -22.19
CA GLY A 94 21.19 -18.39 -21.02
C GLY A 94 19.92 -17.72 -20.52
N VAL A 95 19.20 -18.43 -19.68
CA VAL A 95 18.05 -17.93 -18.93
C VAL A 95 18.21 -18.30 -17.46
N ALA A 96 17.89 -17.39 -16.56
CA ALA A 96 18.03 -17.58 -15.12
C ALA A 96 16.87 -16.94 -14.37
N THR A 97 16.55 -17.49 -13.19
CA THR A 97 15.70 -16.84 -12.19
C THR A 97 16.28 -17.02 -10.82
N PHE A 98 15.94 -16.09 -9.93
CA PHE A 98 16.30 -16.11 -8.51
C PHE A 98 15.03 -16.13 -7.63
N LEU A 99 13.85 -16.27 -8.25
CA LEU A 99 12.56 -16.26 -7.60
C LEU A 99 11.82 -17.57 -7.82
N GLU A 100 11.18 -18.06 -6.77
CA GLU A 100 10.41 -19.30 -6.79
C GLU A 100 9.25 -19.23 -7.79
N ASP A 101 8.57 -18.09 -7.87
CA ASP A 101 7.42 -17.83 -8.75
C ASP A 101 7.75 -17.97 -10.24
N ASP A 102 9.01 -17.72 -10.60
CA ASP A 102 9.44 -17.65 -11.99
C ASP A 102 10.15 -18.92 -12.48
N VAL A 103 10.32 -19.94 -11.62
CA VAL A 103 11.00 -21.19 -11.96
C VAL A 103 10.36 -21.90 -13.14
N LEU A 104 9.04 -22.04 -13.15
CA LEU A 104 8.32 -22.76 -14.20
C LEU A 104 8.38 -22.02 -15.55
N LEU A 105 8.25 -20.69 -15.54
CA LEU A 105 8.38 -19.89 -16.76
C LEU A 105 9.81 -19.95 -17.30
N THR A 106 10.81 -19.85 -16.41
CA THR A 106 12.23 -19.97 -16.79
C THR A 106 12.51 -21.32 -17.48
N SER A 107 11.98 -22.41 -16.94
CA SER A 107 12.10 -23.75 -17.54
C SER A 107 11.41 -23.83 -18.90
N LYS A 108 10.22 -23.25 -19.08
CA LYS A 108 9.54 -23.18 -20.39
C LYS A 108 10.34 -22.40 -21.42
N ILE A 109 10.95 -21.30 -21.01
CA ILE A 109 11.82 -20.49 -21.91
C ILE A 109 13.07 -21.30 -22.27
N ALA A 110 13.71 -21.98 -21.30
CA ALA A 110 14.87 -22.83 -21.57
C ALA A 110 14.55 -23.94 -22.59
N ASP A 111 13.44 -24.66 -22.39
CA ASP A 111 12.97 -25.70 -23.33
C ASP A 111 12.73 -25.13 -24.74
N ARG A 112 12.05 -23.99 -24.85
CA ARG A 112 11.64 -23.41 -26.13
C ARG A 112 12.81 -22.87 -26.94
N HIS A 113 13.81 -22.29 -26.27
CA HIS A 113 14.99 -21.71 -26.93
C HIS A 113 16.21 -22.60 -26.89
N HIS A 114 16.06 -23.87 -26.46
CA HIS A 114 17.14 -24.85 -26.34
C HIS A 114 18.34 -24.34 -25.50
N LEU A 115 18.02 -23.63 -24.42
CA LEU A 115 19.00 -23.12 -23.47
C LEU A 115 19.28 -24.15 -22.37
N ILE A 116 20.44 -23.98 -21.71
CA ILE A 116 20.78 -24.81 -20.57
C ILE A 116 19.88 -24.47 -19.36
N GLY A 117 19.25 -25.48 -18.77
CA GLY A 117 18.37 -25.38 -17.63
C GLY A 117 17.66 -26.70 -17.33
N THR A 118 16.82 -26.72 -16.33
CA THR A 118 15.95 -27.85 -16.01
C THR A 118 14.69 -27.79 -16.88
N ASN A 119 14.32 -28.90 -17.55
CA ASN A 119 13.13 -28.93 -18.39
C ASN A 119 11.84 -28.77 -17.56
N PHE A 120 10.80 -28.23 -18.20
CA PHE A 120 9.54 -27.89 -17.55
C PHE A 120 8.89 -29.07 -16.78
N LYS A 121 8.95 -30.29 -17.34
CA LYS A 121 8.33 -31.46 -16.70
C LYS A 121 9.01 -31.81 -15.36
N VAL A 122 10.34 -31.72 -15.31
CA VAL A 122 11.10 -31.93 -14.08
C VAL A 122 10.89 -30.76 -13.12
N ALA A 123 10.98 -29.53 -13.62
CA ALA A 123 10.74 -28.34 -12.81
C ALA A 123 9.38 -28.36 -12.13
N ASN A 124 8.31 -28.66 -12.87
CA ASN A 124 6.94 -28.75 -12.32
C ASN A 124 6.80 -29.88 -11.29
N ARG A 125 7.48 -31.01 -11.50
CA ARG A 125 7.49 -32.11 -10.53
C ARG A 125 8.12 -31.70 -9.21
N VAL A 126 9.19 -30.98 -9.27
CA VAL A 126 9.93 -30.52 -8.07
C VAL A 126 9.21 -29.39 -7.36
N ARG A 127 8.72 -28.42 -8.15
CA ARG A 127 7.96 -27.27 -7.65
C ARG A 127 6.65 -27.63 -6.96
N ASN A 128 6.02 -28.73 -7.39
CA ASN A 128 4.84 -29.31 -6.75
C ASN A 128 5.28 -30.33 -5.68
N LYS A 129 5.21 -29.95 -4.41
CA LYS A 129 5.62 -30.77 -3.27
C LYS A 129 4.94 -32.13 -3.21
N PHE A 130 3.68 -32.21 -3.63
CA PHE A 130 2.94 -33.48 -3.69
C PHE A 130 3.47 -34.38 -4.80
N LEU A 131 3.67 -33.87 -6.03
CA LEU A 131 4.27 -34.64 -7.13
C LEU A 131 5.69 -35.07 -6.82
N PHE A 132 6.43 -34.26 -6.07
CA PHE A 132 7.76 -34.64 -5.58
C PHE A 132 7.68 -35.83 -4.62
N ARG A 133 6.75 -35.85 -3.68
CA ARG A 133 6.52 -36.99 -2.79
C ARG A 133 6.15 -38.27 -3.57
N GLU A 134 5.25 -38.18 -4.58
CA GLU A 134 4.94 -39.29 -5.47
C GLU A 134 6.18 -39.82 -6.21
N PHE A 135 7.02 -38.88 -6.68
CA PHE A 135 8.28 -39.27 -7.34
C PHE A 135 9.22 -39.99 -6.38
N CYS A 136 9.39 -39.52 -5.15
CA CYS A 136 10.22 -40.16 -4.14
C CYS A 136 9.72 -41.61 -3.86
N ALA A 137 8.41 -41.78 -3.68
CA ALA A 137 7.80 -43.11 -3.46
C ALA A 137 8.08 -44.08 -4.62
N ASN A 138 7.91 -43.61 -5.88
CA ASN A 138 8.09 -44.43 -7.07
C ASN A 138 9.55 -44.76 -7.39
N ASN A 139 10.51 -44.07 -6.78
CA ASN A 139 11.94 -44.23 -7.05
C ASN A 139 12.74 -44.71 -5.81
N ASN A 140 12.06 -45.23 -4.79
CA ASN A 140 12.66 -45.73 -3.55
C ASN A 140 13.60 -44.70 -2.86
N LEU A 141 13.22 -43.43 -2.89
CA LEU A 141 13.88 -42.39 -2.11
C LEU A 141 13.24 -42.30 -0.71
N PRO A 142 13.97 -41.79 0.30
CA PRO A 142 13.44 -41.63 1.65
C PRO A 142 12.17 -40.80 1.66
N ILE A 143 11.11 -41.29 2.31
CA ILE A 143 9.79 -40.67 2.30
C ILE A 143 8.97 -41.04 3.54
N VAL A 144 8.10 -40.15 3.97
CA VAL A 144 7.03 -40.35 4.95
C VAL A 144 5.70 -40.63 4.26
N LYS A 145 4.70 -41.09 4.99
CA LYS A 145 3.34 -41.22 4.44
C LYS A 145 2.80 -39.81 4.10
N PHE A 146 2.10 -39.72 2.98
CA PHE A 146 1.51 -38.48 2.49
C PHE A 146 0.20 -38.78 1.74
N LYS A 147 -0.69 -37.77 1.68
CA LYS A 147 -1.98 -37.90 0.99
C LYS A 147 -2.50 -36.55 0.53
N GLU A 148 -2.97 -36.44 -0.70
CA GLU A 148 -3.69 -35.27 -1.20
C GLU A 148 -5.07 -35.14 -0.53
N LEU A 149 -5.43 -33.95 -0.12
CA LEU A 149 -6.70 -33.61 0.52
C LEU A 149 -7.62 -32.89 -0.47
N LYS A 150 -8.46 -33.63 -1.18
CA LYS A 150 -9.44 -33.08 -2.13
C LYS A 150 -10.74 -32.68 -1.46
N THR A 151 -11.17 -33.49 -0.50
CA THR A 151 -12.44 -33.35 0.19
C THR A 151 -12.29 -33.59 1.70
N VAL A 152 -13.29 -33.16 2.47
CA VAL A 152 -13.35 -33.43 3.92
C VAL A 152 -13.32 -34.92 4.25
N LYS A 153 -13.81 -35.79 3.36
CA LYS A 153 -13.76 -37.25 3.55
C LYS A 153 -12.34 -37.82 3.57
N ASP A 154 -11.42 -37.17 2.90
CA ASP A 154 -10.01 -37.58 2.89
C ASP A 154 -9.39 -37.47 4.30
N LEU A 155 -9.91 -36.54 5.13
CA LEU A 155 -9.45 -36.36 6.51
C LEU A 155 -9.78 -37.59 7.36
N ASP A 156 -10.94 -38.21 7.16
CA ASP A 156 -11.33 -39.41 7.91
C ASP A 156 -10.40 -40.61 7.59
N GLU A 157 -9.94 -40.69 6.35
CA GLU A 157 -8.95 -41.68 5.94
C GLU A 157 -7.57 -41.38 6.54
N VAL A 158 -7.17 -40.11 6.59
CA VAL A 158 -5.91 -39.68 7.22
C VAL A 158 -5.92 -40.02 8.71
N VAL A 159 -6.96 -39.64 9.44
CA VAL A 159 -7.09 -39.94 10.88
C VAL A 159 -6.97 -41.43 11.16
N LYS A 160 -7.50 -42.29 10.27
CA LYS A 160 -7.45 -43.75 10.42
C LYS A 160 -6.07 -44.36 10.13
N ASN A 161 -5.32 -43.81 9.18
CA ASN A 161 -4.16 -44.46 8.59
C ASN A 161 -2.82 -43.82 8.89
N PHE A 162 -2.81 -42.60 9.43
CA PHE A 162 -1.60 -41.81 9.70
C PHE A 162 -1.34 -41.67 11.21
N SER A 163 -0.11 -41.43 11.57
CA SER A 163 0.30 -41.19 12.96
C SER A 163 0.59 -39.70 13.17
N PHE A 164 -0.04 -39.11 14.16
CA PHE A 164 0.26 -37.73 14.57
C PHE A 164 1.63 -37.62 15.27
N PRO A 165 2.33 -36.47 15.16
CA PRO A 165 1.90 -35.25 14.51
C PRO A 165 1.98 -35.33 12.98
N LEU A 166 1.17 -34.50 12.30
CA LEU A 166 1.10 -34.40 10.85
C LEU A 166 1.43 -32.97 10.42
N VAL A 167 1.68 -32.78 9.12
CA VAL A 167 1.86 -31.44 8.51
C VAL A 167 0.87 -31.28 7.36
N VAL A 168 0.02 -30.28 7.47
CA VAL A 168 -0.88 -29.85 6.39
C VAL A 168 -0.20 -28.72 5.63
N LYS A 169 -0.11 -28.83 4.30
CA LYS A 169 0.57 -27.81 3.48
C LYS A 169 0.05 -27.74 2.05
N PRO A 170 0.20 -26.58 1.36
CA PRO A 170 -0.08 -26.49 -0.06
C PRO A 170 0.93 -27.28 -0.89
N ALA A 171 0.50 -27.75 -2.06
CA ALA A 171 1.40 -28.41 -3.02
C ALA A 171 2.38 -27.43 -3.66
N TYR A 172 1.96 -26.19 -3.83
CA TYR A 172 2.80 -25.05 -4.24
C TYR A 172 2.87 -24.05 -3.09
N GLY A 173 3.91 -23.24 -3.02
CA GLY A 173 4.08 -22.25 -1.96
C GLY A 173 5.56 -21.99 -1.70
N ALA A 174 5.87 -20.93 -0.97
CA ALA A 174 7.21 -20.56 -0.54
C ALA A 174 7.17 -19.99 0.89
N GLY A 175 8.33 -19.86 1.57
CA GLY A 175 8.46 -19.22 2.88
C GLY A 175 7.56 -19.80 3.96
N SER A 176 7.37 -21.11 4.00
CA SER A 176 6.51 -21.84 4.95
C SER A 176 5.02 -21.38 4.98
N ALA A 177 4.58 -20.61 3.98
CA ALA A 177 3.22 -20.10 3.94
C ALA A 177 2.21 -21.23 3.88
N PHE A 178 1.25 -21.23 4.83
CA PHE A 178 0.21 -22.24 4.99
C PHE A 178 0.72 -23.66 5.32
N VAL A 179 1.97 -23.80 5.77
CA VAL A 179 2.50 -25.05 6.32
C VAL A 179 2.17 -25.10 7.81
N VAL A 180 1.43 -26.11 8.24
CA VAL A 180 0.90 -26.18 9.60
C VAL A 180 1.12 -27.55 10.22
N LYS A 181 1.80 -27.61 11.37
CA LYS A 181 1.89 -28.81 12.19
C LYS A 181 0.60 -29.02 12.98
N VAL A 182 0.10 -30.25 12.99
CA VAL A 182 -1.12 -30.63 13.70
C VAL A 182 -0.85 -31.87 14.57
N ASN A 183 -1.35 -31.86 15.79
CA ASN A 183 -1.05 -32.89 16.79
C ASN A 183 -2.20 -33.87 17.01
N ASP A 184 -3.40 -33.55 16.56
CA ASP A 184 -4.60 -34.37 16.69
C ASP A 184 -5.59 -34.14 15.55
N GLU A 185 -6.74 -34.83 15.61
CA GLU A 185 -7.81 -34.74 14.62
C GLU A 185 -8.49 -33.37 14.58
N GLU A 186 -8.66 -32.70 15.73
CA GLU A 186 -9.33 -31.40 15.80
C GLU A 186 -8.48 -30.36 15.08
N GLU A 187 -7.17 -30.32 15.40
CA GLU A 187 -6.23 -29.43 14.73
C GLU A 187 -6.09 -29.72 13.24
N LEU A 188 -6.15 -31.00 12.83
CA LEU A 188 -6.11 -31.38 11.42
C LEU A 188 -7.30 -30.80 10.63
N ARG A 189 -8.52 -30.92 11.17
CA ARG A 189 -9.73 -30.40 10.51
C ARG A 189 -9.72 -28.87 10.45
N GLU A 190 -9.38 -28.21 11.55
CA GLU A 190 -9.27 -26.75 11.59
C GLU A 190 -8.18 -26.22 10.65
N SER A 191 -7.02 -26.89 10.58
CA SER A 191 -5.93 -26.51 9.67
C SER A 191 -6.34 -26.66 8.21
N TYR A 192 -7.03 -27.75 7.87
CA TYR A 192 -7.54 -27.94 6.51
C TYR A 192 -8.52 -26.83 6.11
N ASP A 193 -9.48 -26.52 6.97
CA ASP A 193 -10.45 -25.46 6.71
C ASP A 193 -9.77 -24.08 6.59
N TYR A 194 -8.81 -23.81 7.46
CA TYR A 194 -7.99 -22.59 7.38
C TYR A 194 -7.23 -22.49 6.06
N VAL A 195 -6.45 -23.52 5.70
CA VAL A 195 -5.63 -23.52 4.48
C VAL A 195 -6.53 -23.37 3.25
N LYS A 196 -7.62 -24.12 3.16
CA LYS A 196 -8.57 -24.06 2.03
C LYS A 196 -9.24 -22.70 1.89
N LYS A 197 -9.53 -22.03 2.98
CA LYS A 197 -10.24 -20.75 2.98
C LYS A 197 -9.33 -19.57 2.67
N GLU A 198 -8.13 -19.53 3.29
CA GLU A 198 -7.26 -18.37 3.27
C GLU A 198 -6.19 -18.43 2.16
N MET A 199 -5.92 -19.61 1.62
CA MET A 199 -4.93 -19.84 0.57
C MET A 199 -5.35 -19.19 -0.74
N SER A 200 -4.55 -18.24 -1.21
CA SER A 200 -4.78 -17.55 -2.49
C SER A 200 -3.47 -16.97 -3.05
N PRO A 201 -3.38 -16.76 -4.38
CA PRO A 201 -2.24 -16.05 -4.99
C PRO A 201 -2.05 -14.61 -4.49
N LYS A 202 -3.09 -13.99 -3.91
CA LYS A 202 -2.99 -12.66 -3.28
C LYS A 202 -2.30 -12.69 -1.92
N THR A 203 -2.33 -13.86 -1.26
CA THR A 203 -1.72 -14.05 0.06
C THR A 203 -0.27 -14.50 -0.07
N GLU A 204 -0.02 -15.40 -1.03
CA GLU A 204 1.29 -15.93 -1.37
C GLU A 204 1.37 -16.14 -2.88
N SER A 205 2.25 -15.39 -3.55
CA SER A 205 2.34 -15.35 -5.03
C SER A 205 2.69 -16.70 -5.64
N ALA A 206 3.48 -17.49 -4.95
CA ALA A 206 3.86 -18.83 -5.37
C ALA A 206 2.69 -19.82 -5.50
N LEU A 207 1.50 -19.50 -4.96
CA LEU A 207 0.26 -20.25 -5.12
C LEU A 207 -0.42 -20.04 -6.48
N THR A 208 0.09 -19.16 -7.32
CA THR A 208 -0.39 -18.96 -8.70
C THR A 208 -0.32 -20.26 -9.51
N ASP A 209 0.65 -21.13 -9.23
CA ASP A 209 0.84 -22.41 -9.91
C ASP A 209 -0.22 -23.47 -9.52
N GLY A 210 -0.88 -23.33 -8.38
CA GLY A 210 -1.98 -24.20 -7.97
C GLY A 210 -2.34 -24.14 -6.50
N LEU A 211 -3.58 -24.56 -6.19
CA LEU A 211 -4.19 -24.51 -4.86
C LEU A 211 -4.48 -25.92 -4.26
N ALA A 212 -3.75 -26.93 -4.69
CA ALA A 212 -3.88 -28.26 -4.10
C ALA A 212 -3.26 -28.30 -2.69
N VAL A 213 -3.92 -29.04 -1.78
CA VAL A 213 -3.46 -29.22 -0.39
C VAL A 213 -3.21 -30.69 -0.14
N PHE A 214 -2.17 -31.01 0.60
CA PHE A 214 -1.88 -32.37 1.04
C PHE A 214 -1.43 -32.40 2.50
N VAL A 215 -1.41 -33.59 3.06
CA VAL A 215 -0.94 -33.89 4.40
C VAL A 215 0.21 -34.91 4.33
N GLU A 216 1.18 -34.77 5.22
CA GLU A 216 2.24 -35.77 5.42
C GLU A 216 2.54 -35.99 6.91
N GLU A 217 3.15 -37.14 7.26
CA GLU A 217 3.64 -37.36 8.62
C GLU A 217 4.78 -36.36 8.92
N TYR A 218 4.80 -35.85 10.15
CA TYR A 218 5.85 -34.93 10.59
C TYR A 218 7.21 -35.63 10.60
N ILE A 219 8.21 -34.99 10.02
CA ILE A 219 9.60 -35.45 10.01
C ILE A 219 10.30 -34.82 11.20
N ASP A 220 10.66 -35.63 12.19
CA ASP A 220 11.43 -35.19 13.35
C ASP A 220 12.93 -35.34 13.10
N GLY A 221 13.69 -34.26 13.21
CA GLY A 221 15.13 -34.22 12.97
C GLY A 221 15.66 -32.80 12.79
N ASP A 222 16.96 -32.65 12.73
CA ASP A 222 17.64 -31.37 12.50
C ASP A 222 17.43 -30.93 11.05
N GLU A 223 16.88 -29.74 10.87
CA GLU A 223 16.60 -29.16 9.58
C GLU A 223 17.83 -28.48 8.99
N VAL A 224 18.08 -28.73 7.71
CA VAL A 224 19.26 -28.24 7.02
C VAL A 224 18.92 -27.84 5.59
N ASP A 225 19.67 -26.87 5.07
CA ASP A 225 19.66 -26.48 3.67
C ASP A 225 20.95 -26.89 2.99
N LEU A 226 20.85 -27.42 1.78
CA LEU A 226 21.96 -27.72 0.92
C LEU A 226 21.93 -26.79 -0.30
N ASP A 227 22.88 -25.89 -0.39
CA ASP A 227 23.02 -24.98 -1.54
C ASP A 227 24.00 -25.57 -2.53
N ILE A 228 23.46 -26.02 -3.68
CA ILE A 228 24.16 -26.91 -4.60
C ILE A 228 24.35 -26.25 -5.96
N LEU A 229 25.54 -26.36 -6.52
CA LEU A 229 25.84 -26.13 -7.92
C LEU A 229 25.94 -27.45 -8.67
N VAL A 230 25.10 -27.70 -9.67
CA VAL A 230 25.07 -28.89 -10.50
C VAL A 230 25.47 -28.54 -11.92
N GLN A 231 26.40 -29.31 -12.51
CA GLN A 231 26.71 -29.21 -13.93
C GLN A 231 26.98 -30.61 -14.52
N ASN A 232 26.29 -30.89 -15.64
CA ASN A 232 26.36 -32.18 -16.34
C ASN A 232 25.99 -33.38 -15.40
N GLY A 233 24.99 -33.18 -14.54
CA GLY A 233 24.53 -34.18 -13.58
C GLY A 233 25.51 -34.48 -12.47
N LYS A 234 26.49 -33.63 -12.23
CA LYS A 234 27.46 -33.78 -11.15
C LYS A 234 27.43 -32.59 -10.21
N ILE A 235 27.42 -32.86 -8.92
CA ILE A 235 27.57 -31.82 -7.91
C ILE A 235 28.98 -31.27 -7.99
N LYS A 236 29.10 -29.98 -8.27
CA LYS A 236 30.33 -29.23 -8.35
C LYS A 236 30.69 -28.55 -7.02
N PHE A 237 29.64 -28.16 -6.27
CA PHE A 237 29.74 -27.52 -4.98
C PHE A 237 28.50 -27.83 -4.18
N CYS A 238 28.61 -27.98 -2.86
CA CYS A 238 27.48 -28.10 -1.94
C CYS A 238 27.87 -27.50 -0.59
N SER A 239 27.19 -26.44 -0.16
CA SER A 239 27.25 -25.94 1.21
C SER A 239 26.07 -26.47 2.00
N ILE A 240 26.30 -26.98 3.20
CA ILE A 240 25.24 -27.38 4.12
C ILE A 240 25.16 -26.35 5.24
N SER A 241 23.93 -25.88 5.53
CA SER A 241 23.63 -24.92 6.60
C SER A 241 22.65 -25.55 7.57
N ASP A 242 22.79 -25.26 8.86
CA ASP A 242 21.83 -25.69 9.89
C ASP A 242 20.72 -24.61 10.05
N ASN A 243 19.47 -25.03 10.00
CA ASN A 243 18.35 -24.18 10.36
C ASN A 243 18.08 -24.28 11.87
N GLY A 244 17.88 -23.14 12.51
CA GLY A 244 17.49 -23.09 13.91
C GLY A 244 16.09 -23.63 14.12
N GLN A 245 15.71 -23.79 15.40
CA GLN A 245 14.38 -24.27 15.73
C GLN A 245 13.32 -23.32 15.22
N THR A 246 12.40 -23.82 14.37
CA THR A 246 11.29 -23.07 13.83
C THR A 246 10.21 -22.80 14.89
N LYS A 247 9.47 -21.69 14.76
CA LYS A 247 8.31 -21.40 15.62
C LYS A 247 7.10 -22.16 15.12
N GLU A 248 6.70 -23.19 15.87
CA GLU A 248 5.51 -23.98 15.59
C GLU A 248 4.21 -23.26 16.03
N PRO A 249 3.04 -23.59 15.45
CA PRO A 249 2.80 -24.64 14.45
C PRO A 249 3.08 -24.24 12.98
N PHE A 250 3.54 -23.02 12.70
CA PHE A 250 3.63 -22.45 11.34
C PHE A 250 5.04 -22.51 10.74
N PHE A 251 6.00 -23.16 11.39
CA PHE A 251 7.38 -23.33 10.94
C PHE A 251 8.08 -22.03 10.54
N ILE A 252 7.89 -20.97 11.35
CA ILE A 252 8.57 -19.70 11.11
C ILE A 252 10.05 -19.85 11.39
N GLU A 253 10.86 -19.58 10.38
CA GLU A 253 12.33 -19.61 10.48
C GLU A 253 12.85 -18.56 11.46
N THR A 254 13.92 -18.90 12.17
CA THR A 254 14.51 -18.04 13.20
C THR A 254 15.97 -17.72 12.92
N THR A 255 16.80 -18.73 12.85
CA THR A 255 18.26 -18.58 12.66
C THR A 255 18.76 -19.59 11.64
N ARG A 256 19.89 -19.29 11.00
CA ARG A 256 20.62 -20.20 10.12
C ARG A 256 22.11 -20.09 10.39
N MET A 257 22.81 -21.22 10.44
CA MET A 257 24.25 -21.29 10.60
C MET A 257 24.92 -21.93 9.36
N THR A 258 25.91 -21.27 8.81
CA THR A 258 26.70 -21.73 7.66
C THR A 258 28.19 -21.67 8.01
N PRO A 259 28.98 -22.75 7.83
CA PRO A 259 28.56 -24.11 7.49
C PRO A 259 27.84 -24.84 8.62
N SER A 260 27.25 -25.99 8.28
CA SER A 260 26.59 -26.89 9.23
C SER A 260 27.58 -27.40 10.30
N ASN A 261 27.05 -27.47 11.51
CA ASN A 261 27.75 -28.06 12.67
C ASN A 261 27.36 -29.51 12.94
N LEU A 262 26.57 -30.12 12.03
CA LEU A 262 26.25 -31.54 12.13
C LEU A 262 27.52 -32.43 12.03
N PRO A 263 27.51 -33.63 12.64
CA PRO A 263 28.59 -34.59 12.44
C PRO A 263 28.84 -34.86 10.95
N ILE A 264 30.09 -34.97 10.54
CA ILE A 264 30.52 -35.20 9.15
C ILE A 264 29.75 -36.37 8.52
N LYS A 265 29.58 -37.50 9.28
CA LYS A 265 28.81 -38.63 8.82
C LYS A 265 27.37 -38.26 8.39
N ASN A 266 26.72 -37.38 9.13
CA ASN A 266 25.36 -36.94 8.80
C ASN A 266 25.38 -36.04 7.57
N GLN A 267 26.37 -35.18 7.45
CA GLN A 267 26.57 -34.32 6.27
C GLN A 267 26.82 -35.16 5.01
N ASP A 268 27.64 -36.20 5.08
CA ASP A 268 27.88 -37.15 3.98
C ASP A 268 26.62 -37.90 3.55
N GLN A 269 25.79 -38.30 4.53
CA GLN A 269 24.52 -38.96 4.25
C GLN A 269 23.54 -38.02 3.55
N LEU A 270 23.45 -36.75 3.98
CA LEU A 270 22.64 -35.71 3.36
C LEU A 270 23.11 -35.46 1.92
N LEU A 271 24.38 -35.29 1.71
CA LEU A 271 24.98 -35.09 0.39
C LEU A 271 24.70 -36.26 -0.55
N THR A 272 24.84 -37.49 -0.05
CA THR A 272 24.58 -38.73 -0.81
C THR A 272 23.08 -38.78 -1.22
N MET A 273 22.17 -38.52 -0.30
CA MET A 273 20.73 -38.46 -0.59
C MET A 273 20.40 -37.38 -1.62
N ALA A 274 21.00 -36.19 -1.49
CA ALA A 274 20.78 -35.12 -2.44
C ALA A 274 21.30 -35.48 -3.84
N ASP A 275 22.53 -36.05 -3.95
CA ASP A 275 23.12 -36.48 -5.25
C ASP A 275 22.24 -37.54 -5.92
N GLU A 276 21.83 -38.57 -5.20
CA GLU A 276 20.94 -39.62 -5.67
C GLU A 276 19.56 -39.07 -6.12
N THR A 277 19.02 -38.11 -5.35
CA THR A 277 17.73 -37.48 -5.67
C THR A 277 17.79 -36.64 -6.93
N LEU A 278 18.83 -35.80 -7.06
CA LEU A 278 19.06 -34.96 -8.25
C LEU A 278 19.31 -35.79 -9.51
N GLU A 279 20.12 -36.88 -9.39
CA GLU A 279 20.36 -37.81 -10.48
C GLU A 279 19.06 -38.47 -10.97
N LYS A 280 18.27 -39.05 -10.07
CA LYS A 280 16.98 -39.69 -10.42
C LYS A 280 15.96 -38.71 -11.01
N LEU A 281 15.92 -37.44 -10.54
CA LEU A 281 15.08 -36.39 -11.12
C LEU A 281 15.53 -35.98 -12.51
N GLY A 282 16.81 -36.19 -12.86
CA GLY A 282 17.42 -35.72 -14.10
C GLY A 282 17.74 -34.22 -14.08
N ILE A 283 18.07 -33.67 -12.92
CA ILE A 283 18.53 -32.27 -12.77
C ILE A 283 20.02 -32.25 -13.16
N LEU A 284 20.30 -31.75 -14.37
CA LEU A 284 21.65 -31.81 -14.94
C LEU A 284 22.45 -30.52 -14.72
N ASN A 285 21.81 -29.37 -14.73
CA ASN A 285 22.49 -28.07 -14.69
C ASN A 285 21.66 -27.05 -13.91
N GLY A 286 22.33 -26.28 -13.05
CA GLY A 286 21.70 -25.18 -12.34
C GLY A 286 22.24 -24.96 -10.94
N CYS A 287 21.57 -24.09 -10.22
CA CYS A 287 21.70 -23.92 -8.79
C CYS A 287 20.45 -24.49 -8.13
N VAL A 288 20.64 -25.20 -7.02
CA VAL A 288 19.56 -25.89 -6.29
C VAL A 288 19.67 -25.56 -4.82
N HIS A 289 18.58 -25.09 -4.25
CA HIS A 289 18.40 -24.97 -2.80
C HIS A 289 17.55 -26.16 -2.34
N PHE A 290 18.16 -27.08 -1.60
CA PHE A 290 17.60 -28.37 -1.23
C PHE A 290 17.39 -28.41 0.29
N GLU A 291 16.15 -28.40 0.72
CA GLU A 291 15.78 -28.48 2.13
C GLU A 291 15.62 -29.93 2.58
N ALA A 292 16.20 -30.29 3.71
CA ALA A 292 16.20 -31.65 4.22
C ALA A 292 16.21 -31.68 5.75
N LYS A 293 15.96 -32.88 6.31
CA LYS A 293 16.20 -33.15 7.73
C LYS A 293 17.15 -34.30 7.92
N SER A 294 18.10 -34.11 8.83
CA SER A 294 18.93 -35.18 9.38
C SER A 294 18.17 -35.85 10.52
N THR A 295 17.69 -37.10 10.32
CA THR A 295 16.91 -37.83 11.31
C THR A 295 17.64 -39.04 11.87
N PRO A 296 17.22 -39.57 13.01
CA PRO A 296 17.78 -40.86 13.53
C PRO A 296 17.64 -42.07 12.58
N LYS A 297 16.68 -41.96 11.62
CA LYS A 297 16.43 -43.01 10.62
C LYS A 297 17.17 -42.77 9.30
N GLY A 298 17.96 -41.72 9.21
CA GLY A 298 18.66 -41.25 8.01
C GLY A 298 18.10 -39.92 7.48
N PRO A 299 18.72 -39.38 6.42
CA PRO A 299 18.29 -38.10 5.85
C PRO A 299 16.94 -38.21 5.14
N MET A 300 16.15 -37.16 5.21
CA MET A 300 14.82 -37.01 4.59
C MET A 300 14.72 -35.68 3.86
N SER A 301 14.33 -35.72 2.58
CA SER A 301 14.08 -34.49 1.81
C SER A 301 12.79 -33.81 2.21
N LEU A 302 12.81 -32.49 2.36
CA LEU A 302 11.62 -31.65 2.55
C LEU A 302 11.15 -31.06 1.24
N GLU A 303 12.03 -30.34 0.56
CA GLU A 303 11.72 -29.56 -0.64
C GLU A 303 12.96 -29.36 -1.51
N ILE A 304 12.75 -29.14 -2.80
CA ILE A 304 13.83 -28.80 -3.75
C ILE A 304 13.41 -27.55 -4.51
N ASN A 305 14.22 -26.53 -4.42
CA ASN A 305 14.01 -25.26 -5.10
C ASN A 305 15.06 -25.09 -6.20
N LEU A 306 14.63 -24.94 -7.47
CA LEU A 306 15.53 -24.84 -8.64
C LEU A 306 16.05 -23.40 -8.82
N ARG A 307 16.50 -22.83 -7.74
CA ARG A 307 17.07 -21.49 -7.64
C ARG A 307 18.04 -21.42 -6.47
N LEU A 308 18.70 -20.31 -6.30
CA LEU A 308 19.46 -19.99 -5.09
C LEU A 308 18.55 -19.89 -3.87
N GLY A 309 19.06 -20.18 -2.69
CA GLY A 309 18.45 -19.83 -1.42
C GLY A 309 18.16 -18.32 -1.35
N GLY A 310 17.13 -17.94 -0.59
CA GLY A 310 16.72 -16.56 -0.41
C GLY A 310 17.66 -15.79 0.54
N ASP A 311 17.34 -14.52 0.74
CA ASP A 311 17.89 -13.62 1.74
C ASP A 311 19.43 -13.64 1.81
N GLU A 312 20.03 -13.96 2.95
CA GLU A 312 21.47 -13.95 3.22
C GLU A 312 22.24 -15.18 2.70
N VAL A 313 21.57 -16.18 2.14
CA VAL A 313 22.19 -17.46 1.77
C VAL A 313 23.42 -17.29 0.87
N TYR A 314 23.29 -16.48 -0.18
CA TYR A 314 24.40 -16.25 -1.10
C TYR A 314 25.61 -15.59 -0.42
N ALA A 315 25.35 -14.67 0.52
CA ALA A 315 26.39 -13.98 1.27
C ALA A 315 27.06 -14.94 2.26
N SER A 316 26.26 -15.74 2.97
CA SER A 316 26.77 -16.76 3.92
C SER A 316 27.68 -17.74 3.24
N VAL A 317 27.27 -18.34 2.12
CA VAL A 317 28.06 -19.30 1.36
C VAL A 317 29.34 -18.65 0.82
N LYS A 318 29.23 -17.42 0.30
CA LYS A 318 30.40 -16.71 -0.24
C LYS A 318 31.44 -16.41 0.83
N GLU A 319 31.04 -15.96 2.02
CA GLU A 319 31.98 -15.64 3.09
C GLU A 319 32.53 -16.91 3.76
N ALA A 320 31.70 -17.98 3.89
CA ALA A 320 32.14 -19.24 4.46
C ALA A 320 33.15 -19.97 3.56
N TRP A 321 32.93 -20.01 2.24
CA TRP A 321 33.64 -20.88 1.32
C TRP A 321 34.39 -20.16 0.20
N ARG A 322 34.25 -18.84 0.08
CA ARG A 322 34.73 -18.01 -1.05
C ARG A 322 34.18 -18.47 -2.41
N VAL A 323 32.99 -19.07 -2.42
CA VAL A 323 32.27 -19.51 -3.63
C VAL A 323 31.10 -18.58 -3.90
N ASP A 324 31.16 -17.91 -5.03
CA ASP A 324 30.06 -17.03 -5.50
C ASP A 324 29.02 -17.85 -6.25
N LEU A 325 27.91 -18.18 -5.61
CA LEU A 325 26.85 -19.00 -6.19
C LEU A 325 26.24 -18.34 -7.41
N ILE A 326 26.05 -17.02 -7.39
CA ILE A 326 25.41 -16.26 -8.48
C ILE A 326 26.29 -16.30 -9.73
N GLU A 327 27.57 -16.00 -9.58
CA GLU A 327 28.52 -16.02 -10.70
C GLU A 327 28.61 -17.41 -11.33
N ASN A 328 28.72 -18.45 -10.49
CA ASN A 328 28.84 -19.83 -10.98
C ASN A 328 27.52 -20.34 -11.59
N TYR A 329 26.36 -19.95 -11.09
CA TYR A 329 25.09 -20.24 -11.71
C TYR A 329 24.97 -19.56 -13.09
N LEU A 330 25.37 -18.30 -13.21
CA LEU A 330 25.42 -17.61 -14.50
C LEU A 330 26.39 -18.25 -15.49
N LYS A 331 27.54 -18.76 -15.02
CA LYS A 331 28.46 -19.56 -15.86
C LYS A 331 27.78 -20.84 -16.37
N ILE A 332 27.11 -21.58 -15.47
CA ILE A 332 26.39 -22.82 -15.85
C ILE A 332 25.36 -22.57 -16.93
N VAL A 333 24.46 -21.60 -16.73
CA VAL A 333 23.38 -21.32 -17.69
C VAL A 333 23.89 -20.77 -19.03
N CYS A 334 25.09 -20.18 -19.05
CA CYS A 334 25.77 -19.77 -20.29
C CYS A 334 26.62 -20.88 -20.92
N GLY A 335 26.61 -22.10 -20.40
CA GLY A 335 27.36 -23.23 -20.93
C GLY A 335 28.87 -23.19 -20.63
N LEU A 336 29.30 -22.35 -19.70
CA LEU A 336 30.70 -22.31 -19.30
C LEU A 336 30.96 -23.39 -18.27
N TYR A 337 32.09 -24.12 -18.43
CA TYR A 337 32.48 -25.18 -17.52
C TYR A 337 32.94 -24.58 -16.19
N ILE A 338 32.49 -25.14 -15.05
CA ILE A 338 33.00 -24.88 -13.72
C ILE A 338 33.68 -26.13 -13.18
N PRO A 339 34.86 -26.00 -12.57
CA PRO A 339 35.53 -27.16 -11.93
C PRO A 339 34.74 -27.59 -10.70
N LYS A 340 35.02 -28.80 -10.21
CA LYS A 340 34.59 -29.20 -8.85
C LYS A 340 35.37 -28.36 -7.86
N PHE A 341 34.68 -27.76 -6.91
CA PHE A 341 35.34 -26.99 -5.86
C PHE A 341 35.93 -27.92 -4.81
N GLU A 342 37.14 -27.61 -4.42
CA GLU A 342 37.82 -28.25 -3.30
C GLU A 342 37.58 -27.43 -2.05
N PHE A 343 37.11 -28.06 -0.98
CA PHE A 343 36.92 -27.40 0.30
C PHE A 343 38.23 -27.32 1.05
N PRO A 344 38.54 -26.21 1.73
CA PRO A 344 39.60 -26.18 2.72
C PRO A 344 39.22 -27.07 3.92
N ASP A 345 40.23 -27.49 4.70
CA ASP A 345 40.00 -28.31 5.90
C ASP A 345 39.03 -27.65 6.90
N GLU A 346 39.04 -26.32 6.94
CA GLU A 346 38.11 -25.51 7.74
C GLU A 346 37.52 -24.38 6.87
N PRO A 347 36.30 -23.91 7.13
CA PRO A 347 35.72 -22.74 6.44
C PRO A 347 36.54 -21.49 6.76
N TYR A 348 36.45 -20.50 5.85
CA TYR A 348 37.07 -19.19 6.10
C TYR A 348 36.44 -18.45 7.28
N GLN A 349 35.12 -18.60 7.42
CA GLN A 349 34.33 -18.04 8.52
C GLN A 349 33.14 -18.94 8.81
N TYR A 350 32.62 -18.85 10.04
CA TYR A 350 31.29 -19.37 10.40
C TYR A 350 30.33 -18.21 10.45
N LEU A 351 29.22 -18.35 9.77
CA LEU A 351 28.19 -17.31 9.64
C LEU A 351 26.94 -17.74 10.40
N VAL A 352 26.30 -16.80 11.08
CA VAL A 352 24.99 -17.01 11.67
C VAL A 352 24.08 -15.86 11.25
N ALA A 353 22.93 -16.21 10.71
CA ALA A 353 21.88 -15.25 10.40
C ALA A 353 20.72 -15.36 11.40
N GLU A 354 20.04 -14.25 11.67
CA GLU A 354 18.79 -14.20 12.41
C GLU A 354 17.74 -13.46 11.60
N THR A 355 16.54 -14.05 11.49
CA THR A 355 15.39 -13.44 10.85
C THR A 355 14.46 -12.85 11.90
N PHE A 356 14.16 -11.56 11.80
CA PHE A 356 13.27 -10.86 12.70
C PHE A 356 11.82 -11.01 12.26
N SER A 357 10.99 -11.55 13.13
CA SER A 357 9.57 -11.78 12.90
C SER A 357 8.74 -11.35 14.10
N SER A 358 7.46 -11.02 13.88
CA SER A 358 6.52 -10.73 14.95
C SER A 358 5.71 -11.97 15.34
N GLU A 359 5.42 -12.15 16.62
CA GLU A 359 4.52 -13.19 17.11
C GLU A 359 3.04 -12.91 16.83
N HIS A 360 2.71 -11.70 16.41
CA HIS A 360 1.34 -11.27 16.14
C HIS A 360 1.28 -10.22 15.05
N SER A 361 0.15 -10.18 14.36
CA SER A 361 -0.11 -9.14 13.36
C SER A 361 -0.36 -7.80 14.04
N GLY A 362 0.17 -6.73 13.45
CA GLY A 362 0.08 -5.39 14.01
C GLY A 362 0.68 -4.33 13.10
N ILE A 363 1.11 -3.23 13.72
CA ILE A 363 1.87 -2.14 13.08
C ILE A 363 3.25 -2.06 13.72
N LEU A 364 4.28 -1.96 12.90
CA LEU A 364 5.64 -1.68 13.39
C LEU A 364 5.66 -0.23 13.92
N VAL A 365 5.74 -0.09 15.24
CA VAL A 365 5.66 1.22 15.91
C VAL A 365 7.00 1.73 16.37
N ASN A 366 7.96 0.84 16.54
CA ASN A 366 9.34 1.18 16.84
C ASN A 366 10.30 0.31 16.03
N LEU A 367 11.38 0.90 15.53
CA LEU A 367 12.53 0.24 14.93
C LEU A 367 13.74 1.13 15.16
N GLU A 368 14.55 0.76 16.12
CA GLU A 368 15.78 1.45 16.46
C GLU A 368 16.98 0.54 16.20
N ILE A 369 17.90 1.01 15.38
CA ILE A 369 19.15 0.34 15.06
C ILE A 369 20.27 1.23 15.55
N ASP A 370 21.02 0.80 16.59
CA ASP A 370 22.16 1.55 17.10
C ASP A 370 23.23 1.67 16.00
N GLU A 371 23.72 2.88 15.77
CA GLU A 371 24.80 3.17 14.80
C GLU A 371 26.09 2.37 15.06
N LYS A 372 26.28 1.85 16.27
CA LYS A 372 27.38 0.97 16.60
C LYS A 372 27.33 -0.34 15.81
N LEU A 373 26.12 -0.82 15.46
CA LEU A 373 25.94 -2.06 14.70
C LEU A 373 26.77 -2.06 13.41
N LYS A 374 26.74 -0.96 12.65
CA LYS A 374 27.49 -0.79 11.41
C LYS A 374 29.02 -0.76 11.59
N LYS A 375 29.48 -0.61 12.82
CA LYS A 375 30.93 -0.52 13.16
C LYS A 375 31.48 -1.81 13.73
N LEU A 376 30.64 -2.79 13.98
CA LEU A 376 31.06 -4.09 14.48
C LEU A 376 31.73 -4.87 13.34
N PRO A 377 32.99 -5.34 13.51
CA PRO A 377 33.75 -5.93 12.43
C PRO A 377 33.24 -7.32 12.00
N PHE A 378 32.39 -7.92 12.79
CA PHE A 378 31.79 -9.23 12.54
C PHE A 378 30.33 -9.13 11.99
N VAL A 379 29.77 -7.94 11.82
CA VAL A 379 28.49 -7.75 11.14
C VAL A 379 28.74 -7.65 9.65
N GLU A 380 28.36 -8.68 8.92
CA GLU A 380 28.58 -8.79 7.48
C GLU A 380 27.52 -8.03 6.69
N GLU A 381 26.26 -8.27 7.04
CA GLU A 381 25.11 -7.63 6.36
C GLU A 381 23.88 -7.61 7.28
N PHE A 382 23.01 -6.62 7.11
CA PHE A 382 21.66 -6.63 7.69
C PHE A 382 20.71 -5.81 6.84
N GLN A 383 19.45 -6.19 6.86
CA GLN A 383 18.40 -5.54 6.11
C GLN A 383 17.08 -5.56 6.86
N PHE A 384 16.35 -4.44 6.80
CA PHE A 384 14.97 -4.36 7.25
C PHE A 384 14.07 -4.04 6.08
N GLU A 385 13.02 -4.83 5.93
CA GLU A 385 12.03 -4.71 4.85
C GLU A 385 10.88 -3.79 5.23
N LYS A 386 10.58 -3.75 6.53
CA LYS A 386 9.49 -2.97 7.11
C LYS A 386 10.01 -1.67 7.70
N LYS A 387 9.16 -0.63 7.61
CA LYS A 387 9.40 0.70 8.20
C LYS A 387 8.36 0.98 9.27
N ILE A 388 8.67 1.90 10.18
CA ILE A 388 7.71 2.38 11.18
C ILE A 388 6.44 2.86 10.47
N GLY A 389 5.28 2.35 10.92
CA GLY A 389 3.99 2.58 10.32
C GLY A 389 3.52 1.48 9.36
N ASP A 390 4.38 0.58 8.92
CA ASP A 390 3.99 -0.53 8.05
C ASP A 390 3.21 -1.60 8.83
N SER A 391 2.27 -2.26 8.15
CA SER A 391 1.62 -3.45 8.68
C SER A 391 2.56 -4.62 8.67
N VAL A 392 2.50 -5.42 9.72
CA VAL A 392 3.21 -6.70 9.85
C VAL A 392 2.17 -7.79 10.02
N MET A 393 2.17 -8.74 9.12
CA MET A 393 1.19 -9.85 9.12
C MET A 393 1.89 -11.13 9.57
N ALA A 394 1.57 -11.56 10.79
CA ALA A 394 2.04 -12.82 11.34
C ALA A 394 1.01 -13.95 11.10
N PRO A 395 1.40 -15.24 11.11
CA PRO A 395 0.46 -16.34 11.00
C PRO A 395 -0.67 -16.26 12.05
N PRO A 396 -1.89 -16.67 11.72
CA PRO A 396 -2.33 -17.26 10.45
C PRO A 396 -2.71 -16.25 9.35
N TYR A 397 -2.50 -14.95 9.55
CA TYR A 397 -2.98 -13.89 8.64
C TYR A 397 -2.00 -13.54 7.53
N GLY A 398 -0.74 -13.84 7.71
CA GLY A 398 0.34 -13.62 6.76
C GLY A 398 1.64 -14.23 7.28
N TYR A 399 2.70 -14.13 6.46
CA TYR A 399 4.01 -14.74 6.72
C TYR A 399 5.10 -13.71 6.41
N GLU A 400 5.00 -12.54 7.06
CA GLU A 400 5.88 -11.40 6.77
C GLU A 400 6.99 -11.31 7.81
N TYR A 401 8.21 -11.10 7.33
CA TYR A 401 9.39 -10.81 8.16
C TYR A 401 9.60 -9.29 8.28
N LEU A 402 10.29 -8.88 9.34
CA LEU A 402 10.72 -7.49 9.53
C LEU A 402 12.04 -7.20 8.83
N GLY A 403 12.91 -8.19 8.79
CA GLY A 403 14.26 -8.13 8.25
C GLY A 403 15.13 -9.23 8.77
N TRP A 404 16.43 -9.16 8.50
CA TRP A 404 17.42 -10.13 8.92
C TRP A 404 18.79 -9.49 9.19
N ILE A 405 19.67 -10.22 9.91
CA ILE A 405 21.06 -9.87 10.15
C ILE A 405 21.94 -11.06 9.93
N LEU A 406 23.13 -10.86 9.35
CA LEU A 406 24.19 -11.86 9.15
C LEU A 406 25.45 -11.42 9.89
N VAL A 407 25.98 -12.30 10.71
CA VAL A 407 27.22 -12.07 11.44
C VAL A 407 28.19 -13.22 11.22
N SER A 408 29.50 -12.95 11.35
CA SER A 408 30.57 -13.94 11.24
C SER A 408 31.28 -14.21 12.57
N GLY A 409 32.00 -15.33 12.64
CA GLY A 409 32.86 -15.70 13.74
C GLY A 409 33.94 -16.71 13.30
N HIS A 410 34.96 -16.90 14.13
CA HIS A 410 36.04 -17.83 13.83
C HIS A 410 35.68 -19.31 14.09
N ASN A 411 34.62 -19.53 14.83
CA ASN A 411 34.01 -20.84 15.09
C ASN A 411 32.50 -20.67 15.37
N PRO A 412 31.74 -21.77 15.45
CA PRO A 412 30.28 -21.69 15.63
C PRO A 412 29.84 -20.93 16.89
N LEU A 413 30.54 -21.09 18.00
CA LEU A 413 30.20 -20.43 19.26
C LEU A 413 30.48 -18.92 19.20
N ASP A 414 31.63 -18.55 18.61
CA ASP A 414 32.03 -17.16 18.41
C ASP A 414 31.00 -16.44 17.53
N ALA A 415 30.56 -17.06 16.44
CA ALA A 415 29.51 -16.51 15.56
C ALA A 415 28.19 -16.34 16.32
N GLN A 416 27.76 -17.29 17.14
CA GLN A 416 26.56 -17.19 17.96
C GLN A 416 26.64 -16.05 19.00
N ASP A 417 27.82 -15.92 19.67
CA ASP A 417 28.03 -14.85 20.64
C ASP A 417 28.03 -13.47 19.94
N ASN A 418 28.63 -13.37 18.77
CA ASN A 418 28.58 -12.19 17.92
C ASN A 418 27.13 -11.82 17.51
N LEU A 419 26.30 -12.81 17.16
CA LEU A 419 24.90 -12.60 16.90
C LEU A 419 24.17 -12.03 18.12
N ARG A 420 24.36 -12.61 19.29
CA ARG A 420 23.75 -12.11 20.54
C ARG A 420 24.15 -10.67 20.86
N LEU A 421 25.39 -10.28 20.54
CA LEU A 421 25.84 -8.89 20.71
C LEU A 421 25.19 -7.96 19.70
N ALA A 422 25.09 -8.36 18.44
CA ALA A 422 24.51 -7.57 17.36
C ALA A 422 23.00 -7.38 17.55
N SER A 423 22.27 -8.46 17.87
CA SER A 423 20.80 -8.42 18.05
C SER A 423 20.37 -7.50 19.20
N LYS A 424 21.20 -7.31 20.24
CA LYS A 424 20.95 -6.35 21.33
C LYS A 424 20.97 -4.88 20.88
N LEU A 425 21.56 -4.58 19.73
CA LEU A 425 21.64 -3.24 19.15
C LEU A 425 20.46 -2.95 18.22
N ILE A 426 19.55 -3.90 18.07
CA ILE A 426 18.35 -3.80 17.25
C ILE A 426 17.14 -3.93 18.17
N ASN A 427 16.32 -2.89 18.24
CA ASN A 427 15.10 -2.88 19.04
C ASN A 427 13.90 -2.57 18.15
N TYR A 428 12.87 -3.40 18.19
CA TYR A 428 11.66 -3.20 17.43
C TYR A 428 10.42 -3.56 18.25
N GLU A 429 9.32 -2.91 17.94
CA GLU A 429 8.03 -3.15 18.58
C GLU A 429 6.92 -3.17 17.54
N VAL A 430 6.09 -4.22 17.57
CA VAL A 430 4.89 -4.36 16.75
C VAL A 430 3.66 -4.24 17.66
N ALA A 431 2.90 -3.17 17.50
CA ALA A 431 1.69 -2.94 18.25
C ALA A 431 0.53 -3.77 17.71
N LYS A 432 -0.14 -4.56 18.55
CA LYS A 432 -1.28 -5.42 18.18
C LYS A 432 -2.52 -4.61 17.80
N PHE A 433 -3.27 -5.08 16.83
CA PHE A 433 -4.63 -4.60 16.60
C PHE A 433 -5.64 -5.27 17.54
N HIS A 434 -6.49 -4.44 18.15
CA HIS A 434 -7.67 -4.92 18.85
C HIS A 434 -8.93 -4.39 18.18
N SER A 435 -9.96 -5.23 18.08
CA SER A 435 -11.28 -4.73 17.73
C SER A 435 -11.81 -3.85 18.88
N ALA A 436 -12.50 -2.78 18.56
CA ALA A 436 -13.05 -1.82 19.53
C ALA A 436 -13.98 -2.44 20.59
N SER A 437 -14.47 -3.65 20.39
CA SER A 437 -15.27 -4.38 21.36
C SER A 437 -14.84 -5.84 21.48
N LEU A 438 -14.52 -6.24 22.71
CA LEU A 438 -14.29 -7.64 23.09
C LEU A 438 -15.52 -8.29 23.76
N ILE A 439 -16.64 -7.57 23.87
CA ILE A 439 -17.87 -8.05 24.50
C ILE A 439 -18.45 -9.20 23.69
N GLY A 440 -18.74 -10.31 24.35
CA GLY A 440 -19.33 -11.51 23.72
C GLY A 440 -18.34 -12.39 22.95
N LYS A 441 -17.04 -12.11 22.96
CA LYS A 441 -16.03 -12.96 22.33
C LYS A 441 -15.55 -14.04 23.28
N THR A 442 -15.71 -15.30 22.88
CA THR A 442 -15.11 -16.47 23.54
C THR A 442 -13.67 -16.67 23.05
N LYS A 443 -12.73 -16.86 23.99
CA LYS A 443 -11.39 -17.33 23.65
C LYS A 443 -11.51 -18.78 23.12
N ARG A 444 -11.10 -19.02 21.88
CA ARG A 444 -10.90 -20.35 21.36
C ARG A 444 -9.59 -20.92 21.91
N LYS A 445 -9.54 -22.24 22.04
CA LYS A 445 -8.37 -22.95 22.60
C LYS A 445 -7.31 -23.26 21.54
N THR A 446 -7.63 -23.08 20.27
CA THR A 446 -6.76 -23.47 19.13
C THR A 446 -6.02 -22.29 18.54
N PRO A 447 -4.85 -22.51 17.89
CA PRO A 447 -4.08 -21.48 17.19
C PRO A 447 -4.87 -20.79 16.07
N PHE A 448 -5.92 -21.42 15.55
CA PHE A 448 -6.81 -20.88 14.52
C PHE A 448 -7.99 -20.07 15.08
N SER A 449 -7.95 -19.70 16.35
CA SER A 449 -8.99 -18.83 16.92
C SER A 449 -9.02 -17.52 16.13
N ILE A 450 -9.93 -17.45 15.18
CA ILE A 450 -10.15 -16.31 14.31
C ILE A 450 -10.45 -15.10 15.19
N SER A 451 -9.54 -14.12 15.19
CA SER A 451 -9.95 -12.78 15.61
C SER A 451 -11.03 -12.34 14.61
N THR A 452 -12.01 -11.59 15.07
CA THR A 452 -13.07 -11.04 14.20
C THR A 452 -12.53 -10.02 13.17
N VAL A 453 -11.23 -9.84 13.12
CA VAL A 453 -10.56 -8.88 12.26
C VAL A 453 -9.87 -9.65 11.14
N SER A 454 -10.39 -9.52 9.94
CA SER A 454 -9.78 -10.12 8.74
C SER A 454 -8.47 -9.42 8.38
N ARG A 455 -7.60 -10.12 7.62
CA ARG A 455 -6.38 -9.54 7.04
C ARG A 455 -6.64 -8.22 6.30
N GLU A 456 -7.74 -8.14 5.55
CA GLU A 456 -8.10 -6.92 4.82
C GLU A 456 -8.39 -5.74 5.75
N ILE A 457 -9.07 -5.99 6.87
CA ILE A 457 -9.36 -4.96 7.86
C ILE A 457 -8.06 -4.50 8.54
N LEU A 458 -7.16 -5.43 8.85
CA LEU A 458 -5.84 -5.09 9.41
C LEU A 458 -5.03 -4.21 8.45
N LYS A 459 -4.97 -4.57 7.18
CA LYS A 459 -4.28 -3.77 6.15
C LYS A 459 -4.89 -2.37 5.99
N ARG A 460 -6.22 -2.25 6.05
CA ARG A 460 -6.90 -0.95 5.99
C ARG A 460 -6.58 -0.10 7.23
N GLY A 461 -6.71 -0.67 8.42
CA GLY A 461 -6.38 0.02 9.67
C GLY A 461 -4.94 0.50 9.73
N SER A 462 -4.02 -0.14 9.03
CA SER A 462 -2.61 0.24 8.97
C SER A 462 -2.38 1.62 8.35
N LYS A 463 -3.19 2.05 7.39
CA LYS A 463 -3.05 3.36 6.75
C LYS A 463 -3.28 4.50 7.75
N ILE A 464 -4.34 4.41 8.56
CA ILE A 464 -4.63 5.38 9.62
C ILE A 464 -3.51 5.35 10.66
N GLU A 465 -3.04 4.17 11.06
CA GLU A 465 -2.00 4.04 12.06
C GLU A 465 -0.64 4.54 11.56
N LYS A 466 -0.33 4.37 10.29
CA LYS A 466 0.86 4.95 9.65
C LYS A 466 0.86 6.48 9.79
N ILE A 467 -0.27 7.13 9.51
CA ILE A 467 -0.43 8.58 9.66
C ILE A 467 -0.29 8.99 11.13
N ARG A 468 -0.91 8.24 12.07
CA ARG A 468 -0.84 8.52 13.51
C ARG A 468 0.59 8.49 14.06
N ARG A 469 1.43 7.59 13.57
CA ARG A 469 2.81 7.37 14.05
C ARG A 469 3.85 8.19 13.32
N MET A 470 3.53 8.70 12.15
CA MET A 470 4.49 9.44 11.33
C MET A 470 4.85 10.78 11.98
N ALA A 471 6.13 11.16 11.94
CA ALA A 471 6.53 12.54 12.26
C ALA A 471 6.04 13.49 11.16
N VAL A 472 5.50 14.65 11.53
CA VAL A 472 4.98 15.65 10.57
C VAL A 472 6.07 16.08 9.57
N ALA A 473 7.33 16.18 10.01
CA ALA A 473 8.47 16.47 9.14
C ALA A 473 8.66 15.48 7.97
N ASN A 474 8.08 14.30 8.07
CA ASN A 474 8.16 13.24 7.06
C ASN A 474 6.94 13.19 6.12
N GLN A 475 6.04 14.18 6.18
CA GLN A 475 4.79 14.18 5.40
C GLN A 475 5.03 14.05 3.87
N ARG A 476 6.15 14.56 3.34
CA ARG A 476 6.51 14.45 1.92
C ARG A 476 6.81 13.03 1.45
N ASN A 477 7.00 12.08 2.38
CA ASN A 477 7.17 10.66 2.06
C ASN A 477 5.83 9.95 1.82
N LEU A 478 4.70 10.63 2.00
CA LEU A 478 3.38 10.06 1.75
C LEU A 478 3.11 9.91 0.26
N HIS A 479 2.42 8.82 -0.07
CA HIS A 479 1.73 8.70 -1.33
C HIS A 479 0.34 9.32 -1.19
N VAL A 480 0.13 10.46 -1.84
CA VAL A 480 -1.13 11.20 -1.76
C VAL A 480 -2.00 10.89 -2.96
N GLY A 481 -3.25 10.49 -2.71
CA GLY A 481 -4.28 10.37 -3.73
C GLY A 481 -5.02 11.70 -3.86
N ILE A 482 -5.37 12.14 -5.08
CA ILE A 482 -6.27 13.28 -5.30
C ILE A 482 -7.61 12.72 -5.73
N ALA A 483 -8.64 12.92 -4.91
CA ALA A 483 -10.01 12.57 -5.25
C ALA A 483 -10.71 13.79 -5.88
N CYS A 484 -11.12 13.67 -7.10
CA CYS A 484 -11.72 14.75 -7.87
C CYS A 484 -12.72 14.20 -8.90
N ASN A 485 -13.35 15.12 -9.64
CA ASN A 485 -14.11 14.80 -10.83
C ASN A 485 -13.32 15.26 -12.05
N LEU A 486 -13.09 14.37 -13.02
CA LEU A 486 -12.38 14.68 -14.26
C LEU A 486 -13.37 14.71 -15.42
N TYR A 487 -13.39 15.79 -16.15
CA TYR A 487 -14.26 15.98 -17.30
C TYR A 487 -13.45 16.28 -18.55
N ASP A 488 -14.01 15.93 -19.73
CA ASP A 488 -13.39 16.24 -21.02
C ASP A 488 -13.62 17.71 -21.41
N GLU A 489 -12.57 18.39 -21.82
CA GLU A 489 -12.51 19.85 -22.08
C GLU A 489 -13.42 20.34 -23.22
N ASN A 490 -14.31 19.53 -23.79
CA ASN A 490 -14.99 19.80 -25.08
C ASN A 490 -16.49 20.13 -24.99
N SER A 491 -17.10 20.32 -23.80
CA SER A 491 -18.51 20.67 -23.70
C SER A 491 -18.73 22.15 -23.35
N GLN A 492 -19.76 22.78 -23.94
CA GLN A 492 -20.03 24.24 -23.86
C GLN A 492 -21.35 24.61 -23.12
N ASP A 493 -21.92 23.68 -22.36
CA ASP A 493 -23.13 24.00 -21.58
C ASP A 493 -22.81 24.51 -20.16
N GLN A 494 -23.78 25.03 -19.44
CA GLN A 494 -23.57 25.64 -18.10
C GLN A 494 -23.05 24.64 -17.04
N GLU A 495 -23.41 23.36 -17.16
CA GLU A 495 -22.88 22.34 -16.26
C GLU A 495 -21.42 22.08 -16.55
N SER A 496 -20.99 22.17 -17.80
CA SER A 496 -19.61 21.97 -18.24
C SER A 496 -18.63 23.03 -17.73
N LEU A 497 -19.07 24.24 -17.47
CA LEU A 497 -18.19 25.28 -16.91
C LEU A 497 -17.79 24.95 -15.47
N VAL A 498 -18.72 24.44 -14.65
CA VAL A 498 -18.42 23.94 -13.31
C VAL A 498 -17.52 22.70 -13.37
N GLU A 499 -17.76 21.84 -14.34
CA GLU A 499 -17.02 20.58 -14.55
C GLU A 499 -15.55 20.83 -14.94
N ASN A 500 -15.30 21.78 -15.80
CA ASN A 500 -13.94 22.17 -16.19
C ASN A 500 -13.15 22.72 -15.01
N ASP A 501 -13.77 23.53 -14.16
CA ASP A 501 -13.14 24.09 -12.96
C ASP A 501 -12.67 22.99 -12.01
N LEU A 502 -13.49 21.97 -11.76
CA LEU A 502 -13.14 20.83 -10.93
C LEU A 502 -11.92 20.02 -11.46
N THR A 503 -11.84 19.88 -12.78
CA THR A 503 -10.69 19.20 -13.43
C THR A 503 -9.41 20.02 -13.29
N VAL A 504 -9.48 21.33 -13.44
CA VAL A 504 -8.34 22.25 -13.32
C VAL A 504 -7.77 22.21 -11.90
N ILE A 505 -8.62 22.29 -10.88
CA ILE A 505 -8.22 22.26 -9.46
C ILE A 505 -7.39 21.00 -9.15
N GLY A 506 -7.86 19.83 -9.58
CA GLY A 506 -7.12 18.59 -9.36
C GLY A 506 -5.71 18.60 -9.97
N LYS A 507 -5.57 19.13 -11.19
CA LYS A 507 -4.27 19.26 -11.89
C LYS A 507 -3.35 20.28 -11.23
N GLU A 508 -3.87 21.42 -10.74
CA GLU A 508 -3.11 22.43 -10.02
C GLU A 508 -2.54 21.87 -8.70
N ILE A 509 -3.37 21.16 -7.93
CA ILE A 509 -2.96 20.49 -6.69
C ILE A 509 -1.87 19.47 -6.98
N GLU A 510 -2.04 18.65 -8.03
CA GLU A 510 -1.01 17.70 -8.45
C GLU A 510 0.33 18.38 -8.72
N ALA A 511 0.31 19.42 -9.56
CA ALA A 511 1.52 20.13 -9.94
C ALA A 511 2.23 20.73 -8.72
N ALA A 512 1.46 21.35 -7.82
CA ALA A 512 1.98 21.96 -6.60
C ALA A 512 2.60 20.91 -5.65
N LEU A 513 1.91 19.81 -5.35
CA LEU A 513 2.40 18.77 -4.45
C LEU A 513 3.58 18.00 -5.06
N LYS A 514 3.57 17.72 -6.36
CA LYS A 514 4.74 17.14 -7.06
C LYS A 514 5.98 18.04 -6.97
N SER A 515 5.82 19.35 -7.03
CA SER A 515 6.94 20.28 -6.87
C SER A 515 7.60 20.19 -5.50
N ARG A 516 6.88 19.74 -4.47
CA ARG A 516 7.36 19.47 -3.11
C ARG A 516 7.86 18.03 -2.91
N GLY A 517 7.80 17.19 -3.94
CA GLY A 517 8.34 15.82 -3.93
C GLY A 517 7.36 14.73 -3.51
N TYR A 518 6.07 15.02 -3.42
CA TYR A 518 5.06 13.98 -3.13
C TYR A 518 4.88 13.01 -4.30
N LYS A 519 4.63 11.75 -3.97
CA LYS A 519 4.09 10.76 -4.92
C LYS A 519 2.58 10.98 -5.02
N ILE A 520 2.04 11.16 -6.23
CA ILE A 520 0.64 11.49 -6.47
C ILE A 520 -0.04 10.44 -7.36
N SER A 521 -1.28 10.10 -7.02
CA SER A 521 -2.22 9.34 -7.87
C SER A 521 -3.58 10.04 -7.93
N PHE A 522 -4.30 9.91 -9.04
CA PHE A 522 -5.66 10.44 -9.20
C PHE A 522 -6.72 9.37 -9.00
N PHE A 523 -7.87 9.80 -8.47
CA PHE A 523 -9.08 8.98 -8.29
C PHE A 523 -10.29 9.77 -8.81
N ASP A 524 -10.77 9.37 -9.98
CA ASP A 524 -11.91 10.01 -10.64
C ASP A 524 -13.24 9.40 -10.17
N PHE A 525 -14.03 10.19 -9.45
CA PHE A 525 -15.32 9.78 -8.90
C PHE A 525 -16.47 9.78 -9.89
N ASN A 526 -16.24 10.10 -11.16
CA ASN A 526 -17.27 9.98 -12.20
C ASN A 526 -17.58 8.51 -12.55
N ASP A 527 -16.63 7.57 -12.28
CA ASP A 527 -16.85 6.12 -12.41
C ASP A 527 -16.71 5.47 -11.03
N LEU A 528 -17.80 5.46 -10.27
CA LEU A 528 -17.80 4.97 -8.89
C LEU A 528 -17.37 3.51 -8.73
N PRO A 529 -17.82 2.51 -9.54
CA PRO A 529 -17.36 1.13 -9.43
C PRO A 529 -15.85 0.97 -9.65
N LYS A 530 -15.30 1.71 -10.60
CA LYS A 530 -13.88 1.70 -10.94
C LYS A 530 -13.06 2.33 -9.81
N VAL A 531 -13.38 3.56 -9.42
CA VAL A 531 -12.62 4.29 -8.38
C VAL A 531 -12.65 3.60 -7.03
N PHE A 532 -13.76 2.94 -6.67
CA PHE A 532 -13.83 2.16 -5.43
C PHE A 532 -12.83 1.01 -5.44
N ASN A 533 -12.73 0.27 -6.56
CA ASN A 533 -11.76 -0.82 -6.69
C ASN A 533 -10.31 -0.31 -6.75
N GLU A 534 -10.06 0.80 -7.41
CA GLU A 534 -8.75 1.44 -7.45
C GLU A 534 -8.31 1.89 -6.06
N LEU A 535 -9.15 2.59 -5.30
CA LEU A 535 -8.88 3.00 -3.93
C LEU A 535 -8.63 1.81 -3.00
N LYS A 536 -9.48 0.77 -3.09
CA LYS A 536 -9.36 -0.44 -2.27
C LYS A 536 -8.01 -1.14 -2.46
N ASN A 537 -7.48 -1.14 -3.69
CA ASN A 537 -6.25 -1.83 -4.04
C ASN A 537 -5.02 -0.90 -4.10
N SER A 538 -5.19 0.39 -3.84
CA SER A 538 -4.12 1.38 -3.90
C SER A 538 -3.19 1.30 -2.69
N ASP A 539 -1.96 1.77 -2.87
CA ASP A 539 -0.96 2.00 -1.84
C ASP A 539 -0.95 3.45 -1.32
N VAL A 540 -1.99 4.25 -1.64
CA VAL A 540 -2.08 5.63 -1.13
C VAL A 540 -2.21 5.66 0.38
N ASP A 541 -1.52 6.60 0.99
CA ASP A 541 -1.47 6.80 2.43
C ASP A 541 -2.53 7.77 2.94
N LEU A 542 -2.82 8.80 2.14
CA LEU A 542 -3.78 9.86 2.44
C LEU A 542 -4.43 10.33 1.14
N VAL A 543 -5.72 10.64 1.17
CA VAL A 543 -6.44 11.23 0.03
C VAL A 543 -6.65 12.73 0.27
N PHE A 544 -6.22 13.56 -0.67
CA PHE A 544 -6.58 14.96 -0.75
C PHE A 544 -7.94 15.05 -1.44
N ASN A 545 -8.99 15.37 -0.68
CA ASN A 545 -10.36 15.33 -1.15
C ASN A 545 -10.81 16.70 -1.66
N VAL A 546 -11.00 16.81 -2.96
CA VAL A 546 -11.62 17.97 -3.64
C VAL A 546 -12.76 17.51 -4.56
N CYS A 547 -13.32 16.32 -4.29
CA CYS A 547 -14.44 15.80 -5.06
C CYS A 547 -15.75 16.40 -4.54
N GLU A 548 -16.52 17.02 -5.43
CA GLU A 548 -17.78 17.70 -5.10
C GLU A 548 -19.02 16.92 -5.55
N ARG A 549 -18.87 15.87 -6.39
CA ARG A 549 -20.00 15.19 -7.02
C ARG A 549 -19.81 13.69 -7.17
N ILE A 550 -20.91 12.94 -7.08
CA ILE A 550 -21.06 11.58 -7.59
C ILE A 550 -22.28 11.56 -8.51
N ASN A 551 -22.20 10.92 -9.68
CA ASN A 551 -23.26 10.86 -10.66
C ASN A 551 -23.83 12.25 -10.98
N ASN A 552 -22.98 13.24 -11.15
CA ASN A 552 -23.31 14.65 -11.39
C ASN A 552 -24.20 15.30 -10.32
N SER A 553 -24.21 14.77 -9.11
CA SER A 553 -25.00 15.29 -8.00
C SER A 553 -24.13 15.69 -6.81
N SER A 554 -24.16 16.96 -6.44
CA SER A 554 -23.52 17.48 -5.23
C SER A 554 -24.17 16.97 -3.93
N LEU A 555 -25.44 16.54 -3.98
CA LEU A 555 -26.09 15.89 -2.84
C LEU A 555 -25.42 14.57 -2.43
N LEU A 556 -24.64 13.99 -3.32
CA LEU A 556 -23.88 12.75 -3.06
C LEU A 556 -22.43 13.00 -2.63
N GLU A 557 -21.98 14.23 -2.53
CA GLU A 557 -20.66 14.62 -2.04
C GLU A 557 -20.29 13.96 -0.69
N PRO A 558 -21.19 13.90 0.33
CA PRO A 558 -20.88 13.25 1.60
C PRO A 558 -20.50 11.77 1.47
N HIS A 559 -20.95 11.10 0.42
CA HIS A 559 -20.66 9.69 0.18
C HIS A 559 -19.22 9.47 -0.29
N VAL A 560 -18.56 10.49 -0.84
CA VAL A 560 -17.13 10.44 -1.18
C VAL A 560 -16.32 10.22 0.10
N ALA A 561 -16.50 11.05 1.10
CA ALA A 561 -15.85 10.92 2.40
C ALA A 561 -16.25 9.61 3.11
N SER A 562 -17.51 9.16 2.97
CA SER A 562 -17.97 7.86 3.50
C SER A 562 -17.21 6.68 2.89
N ILE A 563 -16.84 6.76 1.60
CA ILE A 563 -16.03 5.70 0.95
C ILE A 563 -14.65 5.62 1.59
N PHE A 564 -14.00 6.76 1.87
CA PHE A 564 -12.71 6.77 2.55
C PHE A 564 -12.82 6.19 3.96
N ASP A 565 -13.88 6.53 4.70
CA ASP A 565 -14.16 5.96 6.02
C ASP A 565 -14.34 4.43 5.96
N VAL A 566 -15.13 3.92 5.02
CA VAL A 566 -15.34 2.47 4.82
C VAL A 566 -14.05 1.76 4.44
N LEU A 567 -13.21 2.39 3.61
CA LEU A 567 -11.92 1.86 3.20
C LEU A 567 -10.81 2.12 4.23
N GLN A 568 -11.08 2.90 5.28
CA GLN A 568 -10.12 3.32 6.31
C GLN A 568 -8.88 4.02 5.70
N ILE A 569 -9.11 4.85 4.70
CA ILE A 569 -8.07 5.67 4.07
C ILE A 569 -8.17 7.08 4.66
N PRO A 570 -7.11 7.59 5.29
CA PRO A 570 -7.07 8.99 5.75
C PRO A 570 -7.33 9.97 4.61
N TYR A 571 -8.03 11.06 4.89
CA TYR A 571 -8.33 12.09 3.89
C TYR A 571 -8.34 13.51 4.48
N THR A 572 -8.22 14.52 3.64
CA THR A 572 -8.33 15.94 4.00
C THR A 572 -9.78 16.41 3.95
N GLY A 573 -10.09 17.43 4.75
CA GLY A 573 -11.41 18.07 4.76
C GLY A 573 -12.41 17.42 5.70
N SER A 574 -13.66 17.87 5.60
CA SER A 574 -14.73 17.55 6.53
C SER A 574 -15.27 16.14 6.40
N ASN A 575 -15.83 15.61 7.48
CA ASN A 575 -16.44 14.29 7.56
C ASN A 575 -17.80 14.24 6.82
N PRO A 576 -18.34 13.02 6.56
CA PRO A 576 -19.61 12.89 5.84
C PRO A 576 -20.80 13.60 6.51
N PHE A 577 -20.81 13.70 7.84
CA PHE A 577 -21.89 14.37 8.56
C PHE A 577 -21.87 15.88 8.33
N THR A 578 -20.71 16.49 8.43
CA THR A 578 -20.53 17.92 8.17
C THR A 578 -20.88 18.28 6.73
N LEU A 579 -20.37 17.51 5.76
CA LEU A 579 -20.68 17.68 4.35
C LEU A 579 -22.21 17.58 4.10
N GLY A 580 -22.85 16.53 4.62
CA GLY A 580 -24.29 16.34 4.47
C GLY A 580 -25.15 17.36 5.22
N LEU A 581 -24.65 17.90 6.33
CA LEU A 581 -25.32 18.93 7.08
C LEU A 581 -25.26 20.29 6.35
N CYS A 582 -24.07 20.66 5.87
CA CYS A 582 -23.83 21.98 5.30
C CYS A 582 -24.51 22.19 3.93
N ILE A 583 -24.78 21.10 3.19
CA ILE A 583 -25.55 21.18 1.95
C ILE A 583 -27.03 21.51 2.19
N ASP A 584 -27.56 21.25 3.39
CA ASP A 584 -28.94 21.55 3.77
C ASP A 584 -29.01 22.88 4.56
N LYS A 585 -29.17 23.97 3.84
CA LYS A 585 -29.24 25.33 4.40
C LYS A 585 -30.29 25.49 5.49
N ILE A 586 -31.43 24.80 5.38
CA ILE A 586 -32.50 24.85 6.40
C ILE A 586 -31.97 24.27 7.75
N ARG A 587 -31.27 23.13 7.71
CA ARG A 587 -30.71 22.53 8.92
C ARG A 587 -29.61 23.39 9.50
N VAL A 588 -28.76 23.98 8.67
CA VAL A 588 -27.72 24.93 9.10
C VAL A 588 -28.37 26.12 9.81
N LYS A 589 -29.40 26.74 9.23
CA LYS A 589 -30.14 27.86 9.85
C LYS A 589 -30.73 27.50 11.23
N LYS A 590 -31.33 26.30 11.35
CA LYS A 590 -31.83 25.80 12.64
C LYS A 590 -30.74 25.72 13.71
N LEU A 591 -29.51 25.25 13.33
CA LEU A 591 -28.39 25.21 14.25
C LEU A 591 -27.84 26.59 14.59
N LEU A 592 -27.69 27.48 13.61
CA LEU A 592 -27.29 28.87 13.82
C LEU A 592 -28.24 29.57 14.82
N ASN A 593 -29.56 29.44 14.63
CA ASN A 593 -30.56 30.00 15.55
C ASN A 593 -30.48 29.39 16.97
N TYR A 594 -30.32 28.08 17.04
CA TYR A 594 -30.21 27.41 18.35
C TYR A 594 -28.97 27.91 19.14
N HIS A 595 -27.85 28.08 18.47
CA HIS A 595 -26.60 28.56 19.06
C HIS A 595 -26.48 30.09 19.13
N LYS A 596 -27.54 30.83 18.72
CA LYS A 596 -27.58 32.31 18.69
C LYS A 596 -26.50 32.95 17.84
N ILE A 597 -26.06 32.27 16.79
CA ILE A 597 -25.20 32.85 15.78
C ILE A 597 -26.05 33.72 14.86
N PRO A 598 -25.64 34.98 14.61
CA PRO A 598 -26.44 35.88 13.82
C PRO A 598 -26.59 35.38 12.37
N THR A 599 -27.81 35.28 11.90
CA THR A 599 -28.19 34.92 10.52
C THR A 599 -29.40 35.73 10.15
N PRO A 600 -29.66 36.03 8.85
CA PRO A 600 -30.90 36.73 8.47
C PRO A 600 -32.14 36.02 9.04
N GLU A 601 -33.21 36.79 9.35
CA GLU A 601 -34.51 36.17 9.65
C GLU A 601 -34.95 35.36 8.45
N TRP A 602 -35.53 34.20 8.68
CA TRP A 602 -35.77 33.23 7.63
C TRP A 602 -36.99 32.35 7.87
N ASP A 603 -37.50 31.77 6.78
CA ASP A 603 -38.46 30.67 6.76
C ASP A 603 -38.18 29.72 5.59
N TYR A 604 -38.91 28.64 5.50
CA TYR A 604 -38.75 27.65 4.43
C TYR A 604 -40.05 26.94 4.08
N ILE A 605 -40.18 26.51 2.83
CA ILE A 605 -41.30 25.68 2.38
C ILE A 605 -40.82 24.48 1.57
N TYR A 606 -41.53 23.37 1.72
CA TYR A 606 -41.38 22.16 0.87
C TYR A 606 -42.44 22.11 -0.24
N SER A 607 -43.57 22.72 -0.02
CA SER A 607 -44.73 22.81 -0.95
C SER A 607 -45.23 24.24 -1.04
N LEU A 608 -45.83 24.59 -2.18
CA LEU A 608 -46.49 25.88 -2.35
C LEU A 608 -47.73 26.08 -1.45
N ASP A 609 -48.21 24.99 -0.83
CA ASP A 609 -49.34 25.02 0.12
C ASP A 609 -48.86 25.25 1.57
N ASP A 610 -47.57 25.30 1.81
CA ASP A 610 -47.04 25.56 3.15
C ASP A 610 -47.24 27.03 3.53
N ASP A 611 -47.53 27.27 4.82
CA ASP A 611 -47.63 28.63 5.38
C ASP A 611 -46.23 29.25 5.51
N ILE A 612 -46.16 30.56 5.28
CA ILE A 612 -44.92 31.36 5.41
C ILE A 612 -45.15 32.34 6.55
N ARG A 613 -44.11 32.58 7.37
CA ARG A 613 -44.12 33.58 8.44
C ARG A 613 -44.52 34.96 7.93
N GLU A 614 -45.53 35.59 8.54
CA GLU A 614 -45.99 36.92 8.17
C GLU A 614 -45.10 38.07 8.64
N ASP A 615 -44.17 37.80 9.60
CA ASP A 615 -43.32 38.82 10.21
C ASP A 615 -41.98 39.06 9.51
N LEU A 616 -41.72 38.36 8.37
CA LEU A 616 -40.55 38.61 7.51
C LEU A 616 -40.65 39.94 6.78
N ARG A 617 -39.60 40.72 6.74
CA ARG A 617 -39.53 42.05 6.14
C ARG A 617 -38.98 42.03 4.73
N TYR A 618 -39.68 42.58 3.79
CA TYR A 618 -39.19 42.78 2.42
C TYR A 618 -38.09 43.84 2.36
N PRO A 619 -37.12 43.72 1.43
CA PRO A 619 -37.01 42.67 0.41
C PRO A 619 -36.57 41.34 1.00
N LEU A 620 -37.05 40.25 0.40
CA LEU A 620 -36.67 38.89 0.75
C LEU A 620 -35.79 38.28 -0.34
N ILE A 621 -34.97 37.29 -0.04
CA ILE A 621 -34.26 36.49 -1.03
C ILE A 621 -34.75 35.04 -0.95
N VAL A 622 -35.08 34.45 -2.10
CA VAL A 622 -35.56 33.08 -2.24
C VAL A 622 -34.44 32.25 -2.87
N LYS A 623 -34.04 31.16 -2.17
CA LYS A 623 -32.96 30.30 -2.59
C LYS A 623 -33.39 28.83 -2.57
N PRO A 624 -32.90 27.97 -3.48
CA PRO A 624 -33.01 26.52 -3.27
C PRO A 624 -32.28 26.15 -1.98
N ALA A 625 -32.88 25.35 -1.11
CA ALA A 625 -32.37 25.08 0.23
C ALA A 625 -31.18 24.10 0.24
N ASN A 626 -31.02 23.29 -0.82
CA ASN A 626 -30.03 22.21 -0.87
C ASN A 626 -29.32 22.12 -2.24
N THR A 627 -28.87 23.27 -2.72
CA THR A 627 -27.99 23.38 -3.90
C THR A 627 -26.72 24.13 -3.51
N ASP A 628 -25.63 23.87 -4.25
CA ASP A 628 -24.37 24.57 -4.16
C ASP A 628 -24.10 25.51 -5.33
N ASN A 629 -22.99 26.25 -5.29
CA ASN A 629 -22.43 27.04 -6.38
C ASN A 629 -23.41 28.13 -6.90
N SER A 630 -24.29 28.66 -6.03
CA SER A 630 -25.33 29.65 -6.39
C SER A 630 -26.30 29.14 -7.47
N ILE A 631 -26.44 27.82 -7.67
CA ILE A 631 -27.40 27.25 -8.62
C ILE A 631 -28.80 27.68 -8.25
N GLY A 632 -29.55 28.26 -9.23
CA GLY A 632 -30.88 28.75 -9.04
C GLY A 632 -31.00 30.14 -8.40
N ILE A 633 -29.88 30.82 -8.10
CA ILE A 633 -29.83 32.19 -7.61
C ILE A 633 -29.59 33.16 -8.81
N THR A 634 -30.52 34.08 -9.01
CA THR A 634 -30.48 35.12 -10.03
C THR A 634 -30.82 36.47 -9.40
N ASN A 635 -30.75 37.57 -10.17
CA ASN A 635 -31.15 38.87 -9.67
C ASN A 635 -32.63 38.89 -9.21
N ASP A 636 -33.48 38.09 -9.86
CA ASP A 636 -34.90 37.99 -9.54
C ASP A 636 -35.17 37.15 -8.27
N SER A 637 -34.15 36.50 -7.72
CA SER A 637 -34.27 35.79 -6.44
C SER A 637 -34.53 36.73 -5.27
N VAL A 638 -34.19 38.02 -5.39
CA VAL A 638 -34.57 39.05 -4.42
C VAL A 638 -35.92 39.67 -4.82
N VAL A 639 -36.88 39.58 -3.91
CA VAL A 639 -38.27 39.91 -4.11
C VAL A 639 -38.73 41.07 -3.22
N ARG A 640 -39.59 41.96 -3.72
CA ARG A 640 -40.03 43.19 -3.05
C ARG A 640 -41.39 43.09 -2.41
N ASP A 641 -42.19 42.12 -2.85
CA ASP A 641 -43.57 41.95 -2.40
C ASP A 641 -44.01 40.48 -2.49
N GLU A 642 -45.18 40.15 -1.98
CA GLU A 642 -45.73 38.80 -1.96
C GLU A 642 -45.96 38.24 -3.38
N LYS A 643 -46.27 39.08 -4.36
CA LYS A 643 -46.45 38.61 -5.72
C LYS A 643 -45.15 38.10 -6.33
N GLU A 644 -44.08 38.87 -6.19
CA GLU A 644 -42.74 38.43 -6.64
C GLU A 644 -42.28 37.19 -5.85
N LEU A 645 -42.55 37.15 -4.53
CA LEU A 645 -42.27 36.00 -3.70
C LEU A 645 -42.91 34.72 -4.22
N ARG A 646 -44.22 34.76 -4.51
CA ARG A 646 -44.94 33.58 -5.02
C ARG A 646 -44.37 33.08 -6.34
N VAL A 647 -43.99 33.99 -7.25
CA VAL A 647 -43.34 33.61 -8.52
C VAL A 647 -42.02 32.91 -8.30
N GLN A 648 -41.17 33.43 -7.41
CA GLN A 648 -39.86 32.79 -7.14
C GLN A 648 -40.00 31.45 -6.41
N LEU A 649 -40.97 31.32 -5.50
CA LEU A 649 -41.24 30.05 -4.83
C LEU A 649 -41.70 28.99 -5.83
N GLU A 650 -42.57 29.35 -6.78
CA GLU A 650 -43.03 28.46 -7.83
C GLU A 650 -41.86 27.98 -8.69
N LYS A 651 -40.94 28.87 -9.04
CA LYS A 651 -39.72 28.53 -9.79
C LYS A 651 -38.85 27.54 -9.02
N VAL A 652 -38.57 27.79 -7.73
CA VAL A 652 -37.71 26.91 -6.92
C VAL A 652 -38.38 25.55 -6.69
N ILE A 653 -39.66 25.52 -6.35
CA ILE A 653 -40.36 24.28 -6.00
C ILE A 653 -40.68 23.44 -7.24
N LYS A 654 -41.22 24.08 -8.33
CA LYS A 654 -41.70 23.34 -9.52
C LYS A 654 -40.65 23.17 -10.60
N GLU A 655 -39.85 24.20 -10.91
CA GLU A 655 -38.86 24.13 -11.98
C GLU A 655 -37.55 23.53 -11.53
N ILE A 656 -37.02 24.01 -10.40
CA ILE A 656 -35.75 23.48 -9.83
C ILE A 656 -35.99 22.18 -9.03
N GLY A 657 -37.25 21.99 -8.53
CA GLY A 657 -37.62 20.77 -7.79
C GLY A 657 -36.94 20.66 -6.43
N ARG A 658 -36.70 21.78 -5.72
CA ARG A 658 -36.04 21.85 -4.44
C ARG A 658 -36.91 22.58 -3.39
N PRO A 659 -36.73 22.27 -2.08
CA PRO A 659 -37.30 23.13 -1.04
C PRO A 659 -36.78 24.55 -1.18
N ALA A 660 -37.60 25.52 -0.83
CA ALA A 660 -37.22 26.93 -0.88
C ALA A 660 -36.87 27.44 0.52
N LEU A 661 -35.72 28.08 0.65
CA LEU A 661 -35.33 28.91 1.77
C LEU A 661 -35.66 30.37 1.46
N ILE A 662 -36.33 31.04 2.38
CA ILE A 662 -36.74 32.44 2.31
C ILE A 662 -36.00 33.20 3.40
N GLU A 663 -35.23 34.23 3.04
CA GLU A 663 -34.45 35.01 4.03
C GLU A 663 -34.72 36.51 3.84
N GLU A 664 -34.68 37.28 4.91
CA GLU A 664 -34.59 38.75 4.80
C GLU A 664 -33.29 39.11 4.04
N TYR A 665 -33.41 39.93 3.02
CA TYR A 665 -32.28 40.38 2.22
C TYR A 665 -31.48 41.41 3.02
N ILE A 666 -30.19 41.12 3.24
CA ILE A 666 -29.26 42.05 3.91
C ILE A 666 -28.51 42.88 2.88
N ASP A 667 -28.81 44.21 2.81
CA ASP A 667 -28.09 45.11 1.91
C ASP A 667 -26.78 45.54 2.55
N GLY A 668 -25.68 45.13 1.94
CA GLY A 668 -24.31 45.43 2.41
C GLY A 668 -23.25 44.59 1.74
N ASP A 669 -22.05 44.63 2.28
CA ASP A 669 -20.91 43.87 1.76
C ASP A 669 -20.92 42.40 2.21
N GLU A 670 -20.33 41.57 1.39
CA GLU A 670 -20.18 40.16 1.68
C GLU A 670 -18.71 39.84 2.01
N TYR A 671 -18.51 39.06 3.06
CA TYR A 671 -17.20 38.63 3.50
C TYR A 671 -17.07 37.12 3.41
N ASP A 672 -16.05 36.66 2.66
CA ASP A 672 -15.57 35.29 2.74
C ASP A 672 -14.56 35.21 3.88
N VAL A 673 -14.85 34.35 4.86
CA VAL A 673 -14.01 34.13 6.03
C VAL A 673 -13.44 32.72 5.95
N PRO A 674 -12.21 32.55 5.40
CA PRO A 674 -11.58 31.25 5.35
C PRO A 674 -11.05 30.85 6.73
N VAL A 675 -11.41 29.64 7.17
CA VAL A 675 -11.01 29.05 8.46
C VAL A 675 -10.22 27.79 8.17
N ILE A 676 -9.12 27.59 8.88
CA ILE A 676 -8.34 26.34 8.84
C ILE A 676 -8.07 25.81 10.23
N GLY A 677 -7.88 24.48 10.32
CA GLY A 677 -7.63 23.77 11.59
C GLY A 677 -8.87 23.08 12.14
N ARG A 678 -8.80 22.65 13.38
CA ARG A 678 -9.89 22.01 14.12
C ARG A 678 -9.86 22.30 15.60
N ASP A 679 -8.71 22.09 16.24
CA ASP A 679 -8.55 22.20 17.69
C ASP A 679 -8.00 23.58 18.05
N ASP A 680 -8.14 23.99 19.30
CA ASP A 680 -7.80 25.34 19.78
C ASP A 680 -6.35 25.77 19.47
N ASP A 681 -5.43 24.82 19.31
CA ASP A 681 -4.02 25.10 19.02
C ASP A 681 -3.75 25.48 17.56
N ASP A 682 -4.60 25.06 16.61
CA ASP A 682 -4.39 25.27 15.17
C ASP A 682 -5.58 25.91 14.45
N LEU A 683 -6.74 25.97 15.11
CA LEU A 683 -7.93 26.59 14.55
C LEU A 683 -7.73 28.12 14.44
N ARG A 684 -7.75 28.63 13.21
CA ARG A 684 -7.53 30.03 12.94
C ARG A 684 -8.23 30.52 11.70
N VAL A 685 -8.51 31.80 11.68
CA VAL A 685 -9.04 32.52 10.52
C VAL A 685 -7.87 33.02 9.68
N LEU A 686 -7.92 32.79 8.37
CA LEU A 686 -7.02 33.42 7.41
C LEU A 686 -7.53 34.82 7.04
N PRO A 687 -6.69 35.68 6.42
CA PRO A 687 -7.11 37.00 5.96
C PRO A 687 -8.41 36.97 5.16
N LEU A 688 -9.34 37.85 5.52
CA LEU A 688 -10.68 37.93 4.93
C LEU A 688 -10.65 38.39 3.48
N THR A 689 -11.66 37.99 2.70
CA THR A 689 -11.98 38.61 1.42
C THR A 689 -13.29 39.39 1.56
N ARG A 690 -13.32 40.65 1.08
CA ARG A 690 -14.53 41.49 1.02
C ARG A 690 -14.97 41.65 -0.42
N SER A 691 -16.22 41.35 -0.71
CA SER A 691 -16.89 41.63 -1.99
C SER A 691 -17.68 42.93 -1.87
N ILE A 692 -17.34 43.91 -2.71
CA ILE A 692 -17.94 45.25 -2.75
C ILE A 692 -18.77 45.33 -4.01
N PHE A 693 -20.06 45.72 -3.85
CA PHE A 693 -21.05 45.72 -4.90
C PHE A 693 -21.34 47.10 -5.48
N ASP A 694 -20.73 48.18 -4.95
CA ASP A 694 -20.99 49.56 -5.29
C ASP A 694 -20.86 49.91 -6.81
N ALA A 695 -20.10 49.10 -7.55
CA ALA A 695 -19.92 49.29 -9.00
C ALA A 695 -21.06 48.65 -9.86
N LEU A 696 -21.99 47.95 -9.24
CA LEU A 696 -23.14 47.39 -9.97
C LEU A 696 -24.14 48.51 -10.32
N PRO A 697 -24.85 48.36 -11.44
CA PRO A 697 -25.95 49.27 -11.77
C PRO A 697 -27.07 49.30 -10.71
N GLY A 698 -27.71 50.43 -10.52
CA GLY A 698 -28.69 50.62 -9.46
C GLY A 698 -29.99 49.79 -9.57
N ASP A 699 -30.19 49.08 -10.68
CA ASP A 699 -31.27 48.11 -10.91
C ASP A 699 -30.86 46.68 -10.50
N LYS A 700 -29.60 46.46 -10.07
CA LYS A 700 -29.09 45.15 -9.66
C LYS A 700 -28.97 45.06 -8.13
N TRP A 701 -29.36 43.88 -7.61
CA TRP A 701 -29.20 43.58 -6.21
C TRP A 701 -27.73 43.26 -5.88
N HIS A 702 -27.32 43.57 -4.68
CA HIS A 702 -25.98 43.26 -4.19
C HIS A 702 -25.92 41.80 -3.80
N ILE A 703 -25.84 40.92 -4.76
CA ILE A 703 -25.74 39.45 -4.58
C ILE A 703 -24.66 38.89 -5.49
N TYR A 704 -24.26 37.65 -5.22
CA TYR A 704 -23.29 36.91 -6.04
C TYR A 704 -24.00 35.74 -6.75
N PRO A 705 -24.72 35.98 -7.85
CA PRO A 705 -25.52 34.95 -8.54
C PRO A 705 -24.61 33.97 -9.31
N PHE A 706 -25.22 32.90 -9.83
CA PHE A 706 -24.54 31.91 -10.66
C PHE A 706 -23.75 32.53 -11.83
N GLU A 707 -24.33 33.46 -12.57
CA GLU A 707 -23.65 34.13 -13.69
C GLU A 707 -22.41 34.94 -13.29
N ALA A 708 -22.30 35.35 -12.03
CA ALA A 708 -21.09 36.04 -11.51
C ALA A 708 -19.88 35.10 -11.38
N LYS A 709 -20.09 33.80 -11.29
CA LYS A 709 -19.05 32.78 -11.14
C LYS A 709 -18.59 32.22 -12.48
N TYR A 710 -19.51 32.08 -13.42
CA TYR A 710 -19.30 31.23 -14.61
C TYR A 710 -19.53 31.93 -15.96
N THR A 711 -19.85 33.23 -16.00
CA THR A 711 -20.07 33.96 -17.24
C THR A 711 -19.01 35.05 -17.46
N GLU A 712 -18.16 34.90 -18.48
CA GLU A 712 -16.96 35.76 -18.70
C GLU A 712 -17.33 37.24 -18.88
N ASP A 713 -18.43 37.57 -19.54
CA ASP A 713 -18.86 38.95 -19.78
C ASP A 713 -20.01 39.40 -18.85
N SER A 714 -20.13 38.78 -17.66
CA SER A 714 -21.19 39.16 -16.72
C SER A 714 -20.98 40.56 -16.15
N ILE A 715 -22.10 41.28 -15.98
CA ILE A 715 -22.13 42.57 -15.30
C ILE A 715 -21.59 42.50 -13.88
N TYR A 716 -21.67 41.32 -13.28
CA TYR A 716 -21.16 41.04 -11.93
C TYR A 716 -19.62 40.97 -11.84
N ASN A 717 -18.91 40.95 -12.99
CA ASN A 717 -17.43 41.07 -13.01
C ASN A 717 -16.97 42.45 -12.51
N LYS A 718 -17.90 43.40 -12.31
CA LYS A 718 -17.65 44.69 -11.66
C LYS A 718 -17.57 44.61 -10.14
N ILE A 719 -17.92 43.46 -9.53
CA ILE A 719 -17.77 43.26 -8.08
C ILE A 719 -16.30 43.27 -7.75
N ILE A 720 -15.93 44.14 -6.84
CA ILE A 720 -14.52 44.31 -6.41
C ILE A 720 -14.24 43.38 -5.24
N LYS A 721 -13.31 42.46 -5.40
CA LYS A 721 -12.81 41.61 -4.31
C LYS A 721 -11.55 42.21 -3.69
N GLN A 722 -11.64 42.56 -2.41
CA GLN A 722 -10.50 43.11 -1.63
C GLN A 722 -9.92 42.02 -0.71
N ARG A 723 -8.64 41.75 -0.82
CA ARG A 723 -7.88 40.72 -0.06
C ARG A 723 -6.52 41.29 0.38
N PRO A 724 -6.26 41.58 1.67
CA PRO A 724 -7.23 41.72 2.75
C PRO A 724 -8.16 42.93 2.56
N PRO A 725 -9.30 42.99 3.27
CA PRO A 725 -10.20 44.16 3.21
C PRO A 725 -9.53 45.44 3.62
N ARG A 726 -9.78 46.53 2.86
CA ARG A 726 -9.33 47.87 3.20
C ARG A 726 -10.40 48.62 3.99
N ASN A 727 -10.00 49.46 4.95
CA ASN A 727 -10.90 50.28 5.73
C ASN A 727 -11.93 49.51 6.59
N ILE A 728 -11.63 48.27 6.96
CA ILE A 728 -12.41 47.53 7.96
C ILE A 728 -11.93 47.91 9.37
N SER A 729 -12.85 48.13 10.30
CA SER A 729 -12.47 48.37 11.69
C SER A 729 -11.95 47.08 12.33
N LYS A 730 -10.91 47.20 13.17
CA LYS A 730 -10.38 46.02 13.89
C LYS A 730 -11.46 45.29 14.71
N LYS A 731 -12.44 46.03 15.24
CA LYS A 731 -13.57 45.48 15.98
C LYS A 731 -14.46 44.61 15.08
N LEU A 732 -14.76 45.05 13.85
CA LEU A 732 -15.55 44.27 12.90
C LEU A 732 -14.79 43.04 12.43
N GLU A 733 -13.52 43.21 12.08
CA GLU A 733 -12.66 42.11 11.65
C GLU A 733 -12.60 40.99 12.70
N THR A 734 -12.39 41.38 13.99
CA THR A 734 -12.39 40.42 15.10
C THR A 734 -13.75 39.73 15.25
N LEU A 735 -14.85 40.51 15.19
CA LEU A 735 -16.19 39.95 15.31
C LEU A 735 -16.53 38.95 14.18
N LEU A 736 -16.15 39.25 12.94
CA LEU A 736 -16.33 38.34 11.81
C LEU A 736 -15.55 37.03 12.02
N GLY A 737 -14.31 37.15 12.52
CA GLY A 737 -13.49 35.98 12.83
C GLY A 737 -14.10 35.11 13.94
N GLU A 738 -14.59 35.71 15.03
CA GLU A 738 -15.24 35.00 16.14
C GLU A 738 -16.49 34.25 15.66
N ILE A 739 -17.38 34.95 14.93
CA ILE A 739 -18.60 34.35 14.39
C ILE A 739 -18.28 33.19 13.44
N ALA A 740 -17.24 33.36 12.61
CA ALA A 740 -16.82 32.32 11.68
C ALA A 740 -16.26 31.08 12.42
N LEU A 741 -15.43 31.28 13.45
CA LEU A 741 -14.92 30.20 14.29
C LEU A 741 -16.04 29.45 15.02
N ASP A 742 -17.01 30.18 15.58
CA ASP A 742 -18.14 29.55 16.23
C ASP A 742 -19.03 28.77 15.24
N THR A 743 -19.29 29.33 14.06
CA THR A 743 -20.01 28.66 12.98
C THR A 743 -19.29 27.37 12.56
N TYR A 744 -17.99 27.45 12.37
CA TYR A 744 -17.14 26.32 11.98
C TYR A 744 -17.20 25.20 13.03
N ARG A 745 -17.09 25.54 14.31
CA ARG A 745 -17.12 24.57 15.42
C ARG A 745 -18.47 23.88 15.58
N ILE A 746 -19.58 24.63 15.56
CA ILE A 746 -20.92 24.03 15.75
C ILE A 746 -21.34 23.11 14.61
N LEU A 747 -20.78 23.30 13.42
CA LEU A 747 -21.02 22.46 12.25
C LEU A 747 -19.98 21.33 12.12
N ASP A 748 -19.08 21.20 13.10
CA ASP A 748 -18.01 20.17 13.17
C ASP A 748 -17.16 20.11 11.87
N CYS A 749 -16.79 21.30 11.35
CA CYS A 749 -15.98 21.41 10.15
C CYS A 749 -14.52 21.03 10.45
N HIS A 750 -13.84 20.43 9.50
CA HIS A 750 -12.49 19.90 9.66
C HIS A 750 -11.52 20.44 8.61
N ASP A 751 -10.27 20.64 9.03
CA ASP A 751 -9.09 21.00 8.25
C ASP A 751 -9.21 22.37 7.56
N TYR A 752 -10.29 22.63 6.82
CA TYR A 752 -10.58 23.90 6.18
C TYR A 752 -12.06 24.07 5.87
N GLY A 753 -12.52 25.31 5.80
CA GLY A 753 -13.90 25.66 5.41
C GLY A 753 -14.06 27.17 5.27
N ARG A 754 -15.05 27.60 4.53
CA ARG A 754 -15.31 29.04 4.27
C ARG A 754 -16.67 29.42 4.79
N VAL A 755 -16.70 30.39 5.72
CA VAL A 755 -17.94 31.00 6.21
C VAL A 755 -18.24 32.25 5.41
N GLU A 756 -19.44 32.34 4.84
CA GLU A 756 -19.91 33.51 4.10
C GLU A 756 -20.76 34.37 5.02
N ILE A 757 -20.36 35.62 5.24
CA ILE A 757 -20.99 36.56 6.16
C ILE A 757 -21.38 37.82 5.43
N ARG A 758 -22.64 38.21 5.51
CA ARG A 758 -23.14 39.50 5.04
C ARG A 758 -23.09 40.50 6.18
N VAL A 759 -22.62 41.75 5.89
CA VAL A 759 -22.56 42.84 6.88
C VAL A 759 -23.41 43.98 6.41
N ASP A 760 -24.41 44.40 7.22
CA ASP A 760 -25.29 45.49 6.91
C ASP A 760 -24.59 46.86 7.05
N LYS A 761 -25.27 47.93 6.66
CA LYS A 761 -24.79 49.33 6.75
C LYS A 761 -24.51 49.81 8.18
N ASN A 762 -25.00 49.09 9.18
CA ASN A 762 -24.76 49.35 10.62
C ASN A 762 -23.63 48.51 11.20
N ASN A 763 -22.91 47.77 10.38
CA ASN A 763 -21.87 46.80 10.72
C ASN A 763 -22.39 45.60 11.54
N ASN A 764 -23.65 45.18 11.36
CA ASN A 764 -24.17 43.94 11.92
C ASN A 764 -23.86 42.78 10.97
N PRO A 765 -23.19 41.74 11.42
CA PRO A 765 -22.88 40.55 10.63
C PRO A 765 -24.02 39.55 10.65
N TYR A 766 -24.20 38.85 9.55
CA TYR A 766 -25.18 37.76 9.36
C TYR A 766 -24.58 36.62 8.58
N VAL A 767 -24.47 35.44 9.16
CA VAL A 767 -23.96 34.23 8.49
C VAL A 767 -24.96 33.75 7.45
N LEU A 768 -24.53 33.66 6.22
CA LEU A 768 -25.29 33.10 5.12
C LEU A 768 -25.18 31.59 5.08
N GLU A 769 -23.96 31.08 5.00
CA GLU A 769 -23.65 29.64 4.94
C GLU A 769 -22.21 29.34 5.38
N LEU A 770 -21.93 28.06 5.61
CA LEU A 770 -20.58 27.49 5.67
C LEU A 770 -20.41 26.53 4.50
N ASN A 771 -19.37 26.74 3.70
CA ASN A 771 -18.90 25.76 2.72
C ASN A 771 -17.76 24.91 3.35
N PRO A 772 -17.98 23.60 3.62
CA PRO A 772 -16.99 22.72 4.26
C PRO A 772 -16.00 22.10 3.28
N ASN A 773 -16.20 22.29 1.95
CA ASN A 773 -15.31 21.83 0.89
C ASN A 773 -15.19 22.89 -0.22
N PRO A 774 -14.71 24.09 0.14
CA PRO A 774 -14.59 25.19 -0.82
C PRO A 774 -13.47 24.92 -1.81
N SER A 775 -13.60 25.48 -3.01
CA SER A 775 -12.58 25.42 -4.06
C SER A 775 -11.20 25.87 -3.54
N LEU A 776 -10.17 25.08 -3.85
CA LEU A 776 -8.77 25.29 -3.49
C LEU A 776 -7.90 25.60 -4.72
N ASN A 777 -8.47 26.21 -5.74
CA ASN A 777 -7.71 26.69 -6.91
C ASN A 777 -6.63 27.70 -6.54
N SER A 778 -5.60 27.82 -7.39
CA SER A 778 -4.40 28.62 -7.12
C SER A 778 -4.68 30.12 -7.00
N ASP A 779 -5.77 30.64 -7.61
CA ASP A 779 -6.20 32.05 -7.56
C ASP A 779 -7.43 32.26 -6.64
N GLY A 780 -7.88 31.23 -5.96
CA GLY A 780 -9.07 31.24 -5.09
C GLY A 780 -8.90 32.01 -3.79
N VAL A 781 -9.99 32.02 -2.99
CA VAL A 781 -10.05 32.74 -1.70
C VAL A 781 -8.97 32.22 -0.74
N PHE A 782 -8.83 30.90 -0.61
CA PHE A 782 -7.89 30.30 0.31
C PHE A 782 -6.43 30.57 -0.09
N SER A 783 -6.10 30.35 -1.37
CA SER A 783 -4.74 30.54 -1.89
C SER A 783 -4.31 32.00 -1.75
N ALA A 784 -5.16 32.93 -2.15
CA ALA A 784 -4.90 34.36 -2.01
C ALA A 784 -4.80 34.81 -0.54
N SER A 785 -5.58 34.23 0.38
CA SER A 785 -5.50 34.53 1.80
C SER A 785 -4.22 33.96 2.43
N ALA A 786 -3.78 32.78 1.99
CA ALA A 786 -2.52 32.16 2.42
C ALA A 786 -1.30 32.97 1.95
N GLU A 787 -1.33 33.48 0.73
CA GLU A 787 -0.27 34.36 0.18
C GLU A 787 -0.07 35.63 1.03
N VAL A 788 -1.18 36.25 1.51
CA VAL A 788 -1.10 37.43 2.40
C VAL A 788 -0.30 37.14 3.67
N ILE A 789 -0.33 35.91 4.19
CA ILE A 789 0.45 35.50 5.37
C ILE A 789 1.79 34.86 5.03
N GLY A 790 2.20 34.88 3.75
CA GLY A 790 3.51 34.42 3.29
C GLY A 790 3.61 32.94 2.96
N LEU A 791 2.50 32.23 2.83
CA LEU A 791 2.45 30.85 2.34
C LEU A 791 2.20 30.86 0.83
N ASP A 792 3.08 30.28 0.04
CA ASP A 792 2.78 30.03 -1.36
C ASP A 792 1.70 28.91 -1.49
N TYR A 793 1.20 28.73 -2.71
CA TYR A 793 0.13 27.75 -2.94
C TYR A 793 0.50 26.33 -2.50
N ALA A 794 1.72 25.88 -2.79
CA ALA A 794 2.17 24.55 -2.41
C ALA A 794 2.35 24.41 -0.89
N ASP A 795 2.87 25.44 -0.21
CA ASP A 795 3.00 25.48 1.24
C ASP A 795 1.62 25.45 1.92
N PHE A 796 0.65 26.13 1.35
CA PHE A 796 -0.74 26.10 1.83
C PHE A 796 -1.36 24.68 1.71
N LEU A 797 -1.16 24.00 0.59
CA LEU A 797 -1.65 22.61 0.44
C LEU A 797 -0.93 21.65 1.40
N GLU A 798 0.37 21.84 1.64
CA GLU A 798 1.11 21.09 2.66
C GLU A 798 0.56 21.34 4.07
N GLU A 799 0.11 22.56 4.35
CA GLU A 799 -0.54 22.90 5.62
C GLU A 799 -1.86 22.15 5.82
N ILE A 800 -2.69 22.03 4.76
CA ILE A 800 -3.91 21.21 4.83
C ILE A 800 -3.59 19.73 5.10
N ILE A 801 -2.56 19.18 4.44
CA ILE A 801 -2.10 17.82 4.70
C ILE A 801 -1.64 17.68 6.15
N ARG A 802 -0.89 18.66 6.68
CA ARG A 802 -0.42 18.69 8.05
C ARG A 802 -1.59 18.69 9.05
N LEU A 803 -2.62 19.48 8.80
CA LEU A 803 -3.83 19.56 9.62
C LEU A 803 -4.58 18.21 9.64
N ALA A 804 -4.74 17.58 8.48
CA ALA A 804 -5.35 16.26 8.40
C ALA A 804 -4.52 15.21 9.18
N ILE A 805 -3.19 15.19 9.02
CA ILE A 805 -2.31 14.31 9.79
C ILE A 805 -2.51 14.53 11.29
N LYS A 806 -2.51 15.80 11.75
CA LYS A 806 -2.72 16.14 13.15
C LYS A 806 -4.08 15.63 13.65
N ARG A 807 -5.14 15.84 12.89
CA ARG A 807 -6.49 15.35 13.21
C ARG A 807 -6.52 13.83 13.41
N TYR A 808 -5.91 13.06 12.52
CA TYR A 808 -5.85 11.60 12.68
C TYR A 808 -4.96 11.14 13.85
N LYS A 809 -3.98 11.95 14.25
CA LYS A 809 -3.16 11.67 15.44
C LYS A 809 -3.93 11.90 16.74
N ASP A 810 -4.56 13.05 16.86
CA ASP A 810 -5.16 13.52 18.12
C ASP A 810 -6.56 12.93 18.30
N ASN A 811 -7.31 12.79 17.20
CA ASN A 811 -8.69 12.35 17.19
C ASN A 811 -8.94 11.29 16.10
N PRO A 812 -8.40 10.06 16.21
CA PRO A 812 -8.66 9.03 15.23
C PRO A 812 -10.16 8.68 15.20
N PRO A 813 -10.70 8.32 14.02
CA PRO A 813 -12.07 7.92 13.89
C PRO A 813 -12.44 6.77 14.84
N TYR A 814 -13.62 6.81 15.44
CA TYR A 814 -14.08 5.79 16.42
C TYR A 814 -14.14 4.37 15.85
N TYR A 815 -14.28 4.21 14.52
CA TYR A 815 -14.28 2.92 13.83
C TYR A 815 -12.87 2.37 13.59
N HIS A 816 -11.83 3.15 13.86
CA HIS A 816 -10.45 2.73 13.66
C HIS A 816 -10.08 1.60 14.62
N LEU A 817 -9.40 0.58 14.09
CA LEU A 817 -8.82 -0.49 14.90
C LEU A 817 -7.57 0.04 15.59
N GLN A 818 -7.68 0.30 16.89
CA GLN A 818 -6.56 0.83 17.66
C GLN A 818 -5.57 -0.28 18.01
N PRO A 819 -4.26 -0.06 17.84
CA PRO A 819 -3.25 -0.98 18.33
C PRO A 819 -3.26 -1.01 19.87
N ASN A 820 -3.07 -2.18 20.47
CA ASN A 820 -2.81 -2.30 21.88
C ASN A 820 -1.38 -1.85 22.16
N ILE A 821 -1.26 -0.66 22.70
CA ILE A 821 -0.04 -0.20 23.34
C ILE A 821 -0.16 -0.59 24.81
N LEU A 822 0.37 -1.72 25.20
CA LEU A 822 0.56 -2.12 26.60
C LEU A 822 2.03 -2.08 26.92
#